data_c83509d45aa3cb1592f583a33cc7b28b
#
_entry.id   c83509d45aa3cb1592f583a33cc7b28b
#
_cell.length_a   1.000
_cell.length_b   1.000
_cell.length_c   1.000
_cell.angle_alpha   90.00
_cell.angle_beta   90.00
_cell.angle_gamma   90.00
#
_symmetry.space_group_name_H-M   'P 1'
#
loop_
_entity.id
_entity.type
_entity.pdbx_description
1 polymer ?
#
loop_
_entity_poly.entity_id
_entity_poly.type
_entity_poly.pdbx_seq_one_letter_code
_entity_poly.pdbx_strand_id
1 'polypeptide(L)'
;AKREYEAQQAIIRKRDKLRSDARLFVRSRLNKQLPFRERQVEIALNNFMEAYECERDEAMSLFEQTKAEWKPPASKVVSFSNVDDTWTNRWGKQFTSKRIALDYTYNPDLNNALKDALGFPAVKWDGVKKKWTLQDDADVLARAKDIMTTQGMFFNELSLEQLEVSAPKEKSIERKTTEVSARIIGNSSIEMEWPFISDAFTRGQLLNEVKATQGRKFNPNNKTWTVGIGEAAPLIDRLRKYDDNEWCLRLADAIQVIPDIESFMEERAMRIAISGAASLDDKMIVAEMQENLMKHFPTGRALYPFQYVGVQFAQLAGGRCLIGDDMGIGKTIQAIAHIALNQEQLPALVVCPASVKYNWVKECRGWLPNLTVEALEGRKGVMPNADIIICNYDLISGRKDSLLDYGFNIVVCDESHYLKNIKAKRTEATLEVAKQSDSVLCLSGTAVTNRPSEFFTTLNLLRPNEFPAFFPYGQRYCDGFNNGWGWDFTGASNTDELHNRTRDFCIRRLKQEVLTELPDKVRTIMDIQPSRKELKQYSDLHRAWMDEYESHQGTGNLPAGFVLNMLTALRHECGLIKVPSTIAYIKEYREITGKPLVVFAHHTDVLRECVALLRADKDHQWRIAGITGDMPASKRQDNVEAFQAGNLDVLFCSTTAAKEGITLTAANTVVFVEREWSPAWEEQAEDRVYRIGQESDSVHAVYLSVAKTIDEKFNAVVEAKREVVKAVLDGGDMEEREGIANALIQSMIDSGDLPANFGKINKKVKA
;
A
#
# COMPACT_ATOMS: atom_id res chain seq x y z
N ALA A 1 50.78 42.55 9.21
CA ALA A 1 49.87 43.06 10.24
C ALA A 1 48.40 42.97 9.82
N LYS A 2 47.93 43.58 8.67
CA LYS A 2 46.51 43.52 8.27
C LYS A 2 46.06 42.11 7.90
N ARG A 3 46.86 41.37 7.14
CA ARG A 3 46.57 39.95 6.79
C ARG A 3 46.62 39.00 8.01
N GLU A 4 47.54 39.27 8.93
CA GLU A 4 47.61 38.49 10.20
C GLU A 4 46.43 38.78 11.10
N TYR A 5 45.95 40.00 11.21
CA TYR A 5 44.75 40.37 11.95
C TYR A 5 43.48 39.72 11.30
N GLU A 6 43.34 39.79 9.95
CA GLU A 6 42.24 39.16 9.23
C GLU A 6 42.23 37.62 9.41
N ALA A 7 43.42 36.96 9.41
CA ALA A 7 43.56 35.55 9.67
C ALA A 7 43.18 35.19 11.14
N GLN A 8 43.60 36.01 12.10
CA GLN A 8 43.26 35.85 13.49
C GLN A 8 41.74 36.01 13.74
N GLN A 9 41.10 37.01 13.09
CA GLN A 9 39.64 37.16 13.12
C GLN A 9 38.88 35.99 12.48
N ALA A 10 39.42 35.41 11.41
CA ALA A 10 38.84 34.22 10.79
C ALA A 10 38.90 33.01 11.71
N ILE A 11 40.00 32.80 12.44
CA ILE A 11 40.14 31.75 13.45
C ILE A 11 39.14 31.92 14.60
N ILE A 12 38.98 33.14 15.09
CA ILE A 12 37.99 33.44 16.14
C ILE A 12 36.56 33.11 15.65
N ARG A 13 36.19 33.54 14.46
CA ARG A 13 34.87 33.25 13.88
C ARG A 13 34.65 31.75 13.70
N LYS A 14 35.66 30.97 13.26
CA LYS A 14 35.59 29.51 13.16
C LYS A 14 35.35 28.86 14.54
N ARG A 15 36.07 29.28 15.59
CA ARG A 15 35.90 28.78 16.96
C ARG A 15 34.52 29.09 17.53
N ASP A 16 34.01 30.31 17.34
CA ASP A 16 32.69 30.70 17.84
C ASP A 16 31.58 29.91 17.14
N LYS A 17 31.74 29.59 15.84
CA LYS A 17 30.81 28.75 15.09
C LYS A 17 30.88 27.30 15.56
N LEU A 18 32.08 26.75 15.81
CA LEU A 18 32.26 25.42 16.38
C LEU A 18 31.55 25.29 17.75
N ARG A 19 31.71 26.32 18.61
CA ARG A 19 31.00 26.36 19.89
C ARG A 19 29.49 26.38 19.71
N SER A 20 28.98 27.11 18.73
CA SER A 20 27.55 27.18 18.46
C SER A 20 27.00 25.82 17.98
N ASP A 21 27.69 25.16 17.06
CA ASP A 21 27.25 23.90 16.50
C ASP A 21 27.35 22.73 17.50
N ALA A 22 28.43 22.70 18.32
CA ALA A 22 28.54 21.76 19.42
C ALA A 22 27.41 21.95 20.43
N ARG A 23 27.09 23.20 20.79
CA ARG A 23 25.95 23.52 21.66
C ARG A 23 24.62 23.06 21.11
N LEU A 24 24.38 23.21 19.81
CA LEU A 24 23.18 22.76 19.17
C LEU A 24 23.04 21.24 19.19
N PHE A 25 24.11 20.52 18.90
CA PHE A 25 24.10 19.04 18.92
C PHE A 25 23.83 18.53 20.37
N VAL A 26 24.61 18.98 21.36
CA VAL A 26 24.47 18.55 22.76
C VAL A 26 23.08 18.90 23.29
N ARG A 27 22.61 20.13 23.08
CA ARG A 27 21.28 20.58 23.52
C ARG A 27 20.16 19.78 22.87
N SER A 28 20.27 19.46 21.59
CA SER A 28 19.26 18.67 20.88
C SER A 28 19.09 17.29 21.54
N ARG A 29 20.19 16.65 21.93
CA ARG A 29 20.11 15.32 22.55
C ARG A 29 19.65 15.39 24.02
N LEU A 30 20.17 16.31 24.79
CA LEU A 30 19.76 16.48 26.17
C LEU A 30 18.30 16.91 26.32
N ASN A 31 17.83 17.82 25.48
CA ASN A 31 16.42 18.23 25.44
C ASN A 31 15.45 17.08 25.09
N LYS A 32 15.92 16.07 24.37
CA LYS A 32 15.14 14.88 23.99
C LYS A 32 15.45 13.67 24.88
N GLN A 33 16.28 13.83 25.91
CA GLN A 33 16.74 12.75 26.77
C GLN A 33 17.35 11.54 26.04
N LEU A 34 18.00 11.80 24.91
CA LEU A 34 18.59 10.74 24.09
C LEU A 34 19.99 10.38 24.59
N PRO A 35 20.35 9.09 24.67
CA PRO A 35 21.68 8.68 25.11
C PRO A 35 22.75 9.15 24.14
N PHE A 36 23.93 9.51 24.64
CA PHE A 36 25.11 9.78 23.84
C PHE A 36 25.79 8.44 23.47
N ARG A 37 25.42 7.87 22.34
CA ARG A 37 26.06 6.64 21.83
C ARG A 37 27.44 6.99 21.25
N GLU A 38 28.47 6.26 21.61
CA GLU A 38 29.88 6.51 21.18
C GLU A 38 29.99 6.81 19.70
N ARG A 39 29.39 5.96 18.87
CA ARG A 39 29.43 6.15 17.41
C ARG A 39 28.84 7.48 16.94
N GLN A 40 27.80 7.99 17.61
CA GLN A 40 27.15 9.27 17.22
C GLN A 40 27.93 10.47 17.70
N VAL A 41 28.56 10.36 18.86
CA VAL A 41 29.50 11.38 19.37
C VAL A 41 30.73 11.43 18.45
N GLU A 42 31.23 10.28 18.06
CA GLU A 42 32.39 10.16 17.14
C GLU A 42 32.08 10.80 15.77
N ILE A 43 30.93 10.52 15.19
CA ILE A 43 30.49 11.14 13.93
C ILE A 43 30.38 12.68 14.10
N ALA A 44 29.81 13.16 15.20
CA ALA A 44 29.69 14.59 15.44
C ALA A 44 31.06 15.28 15.62
N LEU A 45 31.97 14.64 16.36
CA LEU A 45 33.34 15.13 16.53
C LEU A 45 34.10 15.17 15.22
N ASN A 46 34.02 14.11 14.40
CA ASN A 46 34.69 14.07 13.11
C ASN A 46 34.14 15.15 12.16
N ASN A 47 32.82 15.36 12.12
CA ASN A 47 32.22 16.44 11.35
C ASN A 47 32.66 17.82 11.83
N PHE A 48 32.84 18.02 13.16
CA PHE A 48 33.36 19.28 13.71
C PHE A 48 34.83 19.50 13.34
N MET A 49 35.66 18.45 13.45
CA MET A 49 37.08 18.51 13.11
C MET A 49 37.27 18.85 11.61
N GLU A 50 36.50 18.20 10.72
CA GLU A 50 36.53 18.44 9.28
C GLU A 50 36.03 19.85 8.92
N ALA A 51 34.89 20.25 9.48
CA ALA A 51 34.27 21.54 9.16
C ALA A 51 35.06 22.76 9.68
N TYR A 52 35.77 22.62 10.81
CA TYR A 52 36.43 23.75 11.50
C TYR A 52 37.95 23.62 11.61
N GLU A 53 38.52 22.56 11.02
CA GLU A 53 39.98 22.31 11.01
C GLU A 53 40.55 22.38 12.43
N CYS A 54 39.87 21.78 13.40
CA CYS A 54 40.28 21.79 14.83
C CYS A 54 40.76 20.41 15.28
N GLU A 55 41.57 20.40 16.35
CA GLU A 55 42.06 19.17 16.97
C GLU A 55 40.92 18.45 17.73
N ARG A 56 41.03 17.09 17.76
CA ARG A 56 40.03 16.23 18.46
C ARG A 56 39.83 16.63 19.92
N ASP A 57 40.89 16.95 20.63
CA ASP A 57 40.83 17.31 22.05
C ASP A 57 40.11 18.63 22.26
N GLU A 58 40.25 19.60 21.37
CA GLU A 58 39.50 20.86 21.41
C GLU A 58 37.99 20.64 21.20
N ALA A 59 37.63 19.81 20.22
CA ALA A 59 36.22 19.46 19.93
C ALA A 59 35.59 18.69 21.12
N MET A 60 36.32 17.73 21.70
CA MET A 60 35.86 16.94 22.85
C MET A 60 35.72 17.78 24.10
N SER A 61 36.69 18.65 24.40
CA SER A 61 36.66 19.57 25.55
C SER A 61 35.42 20.47 25.47
N LEU A 62 35.13 21.02 24.31
CA LEU A 62 33.96 21.87 24.12
C LEU A 62 32.64 21.09 24.24
N PHE A 63 32.60 19.83 23.77
CA PHE A 63 31.46 18.95 23.92
C PHE A 63 31.15 18.69 25.41
N GLU A 64 32.14 18.28 26.18
CA GLU A 64 31.98 18.01 27.64
C GLU A 64 31.67 19.28 28.46
N GLN A 65 32.29 20.41 28.11
CA GLN A 65 31.93 21.68 28.72
C GLN A 65 30.48 22.06 28.46
N THR A 66 30.01 21.92 27.20
CA THR A 66 28.63 22.23 26.84
C THR A 66 27.63 21.31 27.55
N LYS A 67 27.99 20.05 27.73
CA LYS A 67 27.19 19.07 28.46
C LYS A 67 27.10 19.41 29.96
N ALA A 68 28.19 19.82 30.55
CA ALA A 68 28.23 20.23 31.95
C ALA A 68 27.48 21.57 32.24
N GLU A 69 27.51 22.51 31.30
CA GLU A 69 26.81 23.80 31.41
C GLU A 69 25.32 23.74 31.10
N TRP A 70 24.84 22.63 30.51
CA TRP A 70 23.46 22.54 30.10
C TRP A 70 22.49 22.47 31.28
N LYS A 71 21.38 23.20 31.15
CA LYS A 71 20.23 23.14 32.08
C LYS A 71 18.94 22.88 31.30
N PRO A 72 18.02 22.06 31.84
CA PRO A 72 16.76 21.82 31.19
C PRO A 72 15.94 23.10 31.03
N PRO A 73 15.16 23.25 29.94
CA PRO A 73 14.24 24.39 29.81
C PRO A 73 13.23 24.41 30.94
N ALA A 74 12.98 25.57 31.51
CA ALA A 74 12.06 25.74 32.67
C ALA A 74 10.65 25.17 32.36
N SER A 75 10.19 25.26 31.10
CA SER A 75 8.91 24.70 30.67
C SER A 75 8.84 23.18 30.69
N LYS A 76 9.99 22.48 30.83
CA LYS A 76 10.08 21.02 30.88
C LYS A 76 10.49 20.48 32.24
N VAL A 77 10.55 21.32 33.27
CA VAL A 77 10.92 20.91 34.64
C VAL A 77 9.64 20.67 35.44
N VAL A 78 9.57 19.52 36.12
CA VAL A 78 8.51 19.17 37.07
C VAL A 78 9.05 19.28 38.48
N SER A 79 8.36 20.03 39.34
CA SER A 79 8.63 20.11 40.80
C SER A 79 7.53 19.36 41.55
N PHE A 80 7.88 18.84 42.72
CA PHE A 80 7.02 18.02 43.56
C PHE A 80 6.84 18.65 44.93
N SER A 81 5.67 18.48 45.51
CA SER A 81 5.41 18.92 46.90
C SER A 81 4.33 18.07 47.55
N ASN A 82 4.43 17.85 48.87
CA ASN A 82 3.38 17.19 49.61
C ASN A 82 2.17 18.13 49.79
N VAL A 83 0.98 17.58 49.64
CA VAL A 83 -0.28 18.32 49.81
C VAL A 83 -1.34 17.46 50.49
N ASP A 84 -2.19 18.07 51.28
CA ASP A 84 -3.36 17.40 51.84
C ASP A 84 -4.58 17.54 50.89
N ASP A 85 -5.20 16.41 50.58
CA ASP A 85 -6.47 16.33 49.83
C ASP A 85 -7.59 16.00 50.80
N THR A 86 -8.46 16.97 51.02
CA THR A 86 -9.57 16.86 51.96
C THR A 86 -10.90 16.85 51.21
N TRP A 87 -11.73 15.83 51.47
CA TRP A 87 -13.06 15.74 50.90
C TRP A 87 -14.11 15.31 51.91
N THR A 88 -15.34 15.65 51.65
CA THR A 88 -16.48 15.31 52.49
C THR A 88 -17.38 14.29 51.75
N ASN A 89 -17.74 13.20 52.42
CA ASN A 89 -18.65 12.23 51.84
C ASN A 89 -20.11 12.71 51.86
N ARG A 90 -21.01 11.95 51.17
CA ARG A 90 -22.45 12.29 51.09
C ARG A 90 -23.16 12.32 52.45
N TRP A 91 -22.53 11.84 53.53
CA TRP A 91 -23.07 11.88 54.89
C TRP A 91 -22.38 12.95 55.74
N GLY A 92 -21.67 13.89 55.17
CA GLY A 92 -21.06 15.01 55.88
C GLY A 92 -19.74 14.68 56.60
N LYS A 93 -19.24 13.45 56.51
CA LYS A 93 -17.95 13.08 57.16
C LYS A 93 -16.76 13.53 56.32
N GLN A 94 -15.84 14.24 56.95
CA GLN A 94 -14.64 14.76 56.30
C GLN A 94 -13.50 13.74 56.38
N PHE A 95 -12.74 13.64 55.30
CA PHE A 95 -11.59 12.79 55.17
C PHE A 95 -10.42 13.61 54.62
N THR A 96 -9.21 13.29 55.06
CA THR A 96 -7.97 13.90 54.58
C THR A 96 -6.99 12.80 54.18
N SER A 97 -6.36 12.94 53.00
CA SER A 97 -5.27 12.06 52.59
C SER A 97 -4.08 12.90 52.12
N LYS A 98 -2.87 12.41 52.38
CA LYS A 98 -1.64 13.00 51.83
C LYS A 98 -1.57 12.66 50.33
N ARG A 99 -1.15 13.62 49.52
CA ARG A 99 -0.92 13.45 48.08
C ARG A 99 0.33 14.22 47.67
N ILE A 100 0.85 13.90 46.48
CA ILE A 100 2.00 14.57 45.88
C ILE A 100 1.49 15.48 44.77
N ALA A 101 1.65 16.79 44.89
CA ALA A 101 1.31 17.76 43.87
C ALA A 101 2.45 17.88 42.86
N LEU A 102 2.05 17.94 41.56
CA LEU A 102 2.92 18.16 40.43
C LEU A 102 2.83 19.61 40.00
N ASP A 103 3.95 20.30 39.92
CA ASP A 103 4.04 21.67 39.45
C ASP A 103 4.91 21.73 38.20
N TYR A 104 4.29 22.01 37.08
CA TYR A 104 4.92 22.10 35.78
C TYR A 104 4.09 22.99 34.81
N THR A 105 4.72 23.46 33.76
CA THR A 105 4.02 24.21 32.73
C THR A 105 2.97 23.30 32.04
N TYR A 106 1.75 23.79 31.86
CA TYR A 106 0.64 23.04 31.32
C TYR A 106 1.03 22.29 30.05
N ASN A 107 0.83 20.97 30.06
CA ASN A 107 1.15 20.06 28.97
C ASN A 107 0.00 19.01 28.80
N PRO A 108 -0.87 19.17 27.78
CA PRO A 108 -2.01 18.27 27.59
C PRO A 108 -1.59 16.81 27.33
N ASP A 109 -0.49 16.59 26.61
CA ASP A 109 -0.03 15.24 26.29
C ASP A 109 0.46 14.50 27.53
N LEU A 110 1.23 15.20 28.39
CA LEU A 110 1.64 14.67 29.69
C LEU A 110 0.45 14.39 30.60
N ASN A 111 -0.53 15.30 30.64
CA ASN A 111 -1.74 15.11 31.43
C ASN A 111 -2.53 13.87 31.01
N ASN A 112 -2.67 13.65 29.70
CA ASN A 112 -3.36 12.47 29.16
C ASN A 112 -2.54 11.20 29.44
N ALA A 113 -1.23 11.22 29.22
CA ALA A 113 -0.35 10.08 29.51
C ALA A 113 -0.40 9.66 30.98
N LEU A 114 -0.38 10.62 31.91
CA LEU A 114 -0.50 10.32 33.34
C LEU A 114 -1.88 9.74 33.72
N LYS A 115 -2.97 10.29 33.14
CA LYS A 115 -4.33 9.75 33.35
C LYS A 115 -4.48 8.35 32.83
N ASP A 116 -4.03 8.14 31.60
CA ASP A 116 -4.23 6.89 30.87
C ASP A 116 -3.42 5.74 31.51
N ALA A 117 -2.20 6.04 31.99
CA ALA A 117 -1.31 5.06 32.56
C ALA A 117 -1.54 4.79 34.06
N LEU A 118 -1.90 5.81 34.83
CA LEU A 118 -2.04 5.68 36.31
C LEU A 118 -3.52 5.55 36.73
N GLY A 119 -4.43 6.22 36.05
CA GLY A 119 -5.85 6.20 36.37
C GLY A 119 -6.23 6.90 37.69
N PHE A 120 -7.56 6.95 37.94
CA PHE A 120 -8.08 7.41 39.22
C PHE A 120 -8.15 6.24 40.22
N PRO A 121 -7.76 6.36 41.51
CA PRO A 121 -7.39 7.57 42.21
C PRO A 121 -5.90 7.92 42.25
N ALA A 122 -5.05 7.13 41.54
CA ALA A 122 -3.60 7.30 41.56
C ALA A 122 -3.19 8.71 41.08
N VAL A 123 -3.84 9.21 40.00
CA VAL A 123 -3.68 10.59 39.53
C VAL A 123 -5.02 11.33 39.56
N LYS A 124 -5.04 12.57 40.06
CA LYS A 124 -6.26 13.37 40.20
C LYS A 124 -5.96 14.84 39.95
N TRP A 125 -6.88 15.55 39.29
CA TRP A 125 -6.82 17.00 39.16
C TRP A 125 -7.44 17.65 40.41
N ASP A 126 -6.67 18.50 41.08
CA ASP A 126 -7.17 19.35 42.15
C ASP A 126 -7.64 20.69 41.60
N GLY A 127 -8.95 20.82 41.42
CA GLY A 127 -9.57 22.04 40.86
C GLY A 127 -9.41 23.30 41.74
N VAL A 128 -9.18 23.16 43.04
CA VAL A 128 -8.96 24.26 43.94
C VAL A 128 -7.51 24.77 43.88
N LYS A 129 -6.55 23.85 43.92
CA LYS A 129 -5.13 24.15 43.82
C LYS A 129 -4.66 24.30 42.35
N LYS A 130 -5.50 23.97 41.39
CA LYS A 130 -5.19 23.97 39.96
C LYS A 130 -3.93 23.19 39.59
N LYS A 131 -3.74 22.04 40.23
CA LYS A 131 -2.57 21.17 40.07
C LYS A 131 -2.99 19.70 39.90
N TRP A 132 -2.19 18.94 39.20
CA TRP A 132 -2.28 17.49 39.22
C TRP A 132 -1.66 16.95 40.49
N THR A 133 -2.29 15.95 41.08
CA THR A 133 -1.80 15.31 42.29
C THR A 133 -1.71 13.80 42.06
N LEU A 134 -0.63 13.20 42.59
CA LEU A 134 -0.45 11.76 42.65
C LEU A 134 -0.86 11.27 44.04
N GLN A 135 -1.23 10.01 44.16
CA GLN A 135 -1.35 9.33 45.44
C GLN A 135 0.02 9.33 46.13
N ASP A 136 0.04 9.52 47.43
CA ASP A 136 1.27 9.44 48.25
C ASP A 136 1.67 7.97 48.42
N ASP A 137 2.40 7.47 47.42
CA ASP A 137 2.82 6.08 47.28
C ASP A 137 4.09 6.04 46.41
N ALA A 138 5.12 5.32 46.85
CA ALA A 138 6.40 5.28 46.18
C ALA A 138 6.35 4.66 44.80
N ASP A 139 5.50 3.63 44.61
CA ASP A 139 5.33 2.97 43.28
C ASP A 139 4.60 3.88 42.29
N VAL A 140 3.58 4.60 42.77
CA VAL A 140 2.86 5.57 41.94
C VAL A 140 3.79 6.69 41.50
N LEU A 141 4.64 7.19 42.41
CA LEU A 141 5.63 8.21 42.08
C LEU A 141 6.68 7.70 41.11
N ALA A 142 7.20 6.48 41.30
CA ALA A 142 8.18 5.88 40.38
C ALA A 142 7.61 5.75 38.95
N ARG A 143 6.38 5.25 38.79
CA ARG A 143 5.70 5.15 37.51
C ARG A 143 5.40 6.52 36.88
N ALA A 144 4.97 7.48 37.66
CA ALA A 144 4.76 8.83 37.18
C ALA A 144 6.06 9.44 36.63
N LYS A 145 7.19 9.23 37.32
CA LYS A 145 8.52 9.67 36.86
C LYS A 145 8.92 9.01 35.55
N ASP A 146 8.65 7.71 35.36
CA ASP A 146 8.94 7.00 34.11
C ASP A 146 8.13 7.57 32.94
N ILE A 147 6.84 7.80 33.15
CA ILE A 147 5.95 8.44 32.15
C ILE A 147 6.44 9.84 31.79
N MET A 148 6.79 10.66 32.82
CA MET A 148 7.27 12.01 32.59
C MET A 148 8.61 12.01 31.85
N THR A 149 9.51 11.08 32.17
CA THR A 149 10.78 10.90 31.45
C THR A 149 10.56 10.57 29.99
N THR A 150 9.66 9.65 29.71
CA THR A 150 9.25 9.26 28.31
C THR A 150 8.69 10.45 27.54
N GLN A 151 7.98 11.36 28.22
CA GLN A 151 7.47 12.61 27.65
C GLN A 151 8.53 13.73 27.58
N GLY A 152 9.78 13.44 27.89
CA GLY A 152 10.91 14.39 27.83
C GLY A 152 10.88 15.45 28.89
N MET A 153 10.30 15.16 30.06
CA MET A 153 10.31 16.05 31.23
C MET A 153 11.55 15.80 32.11
N PHE A 154 12.00 16.82 32.81
CA PHE A 154 13.10 16.80 33.76
C PHE A 154 12.57 17.06 35.17
N PHE A 155 13.28 16.60 36.18
CA PHE A 155 12.84 16.75 37.58
C PHE A 155 13.67 17.80 38.30
N ASN A 156 13.00 18.54 39.15
CA ASN A 156 13.67 19.40 40.11
C ASN A 156 14.19 18.53 41.30
N GLU A 157 15.48 18.25 41.32
CA GLU A 157 16.11 17.36 42.32
C GLU A 157 15.89 17.84 43.75
N LEU A 158 16.01 19.15 44.00
CA LEU A 158 15.75 19.72 45.35
C LEU A 158 14.32 19.47 45.83
N SER A 159 13.34 19.50 44.90
CA SER A 159 11.95 19.21 45.26
C SER A 159 11.71 17.73 45.52
N LEU A 160 12.47 16.85 44.88
CA LEU A 160 12.42 15.40 45.08
C LEU A 160 13.10 15.01 46.44
N GLU A 161 14.23 15.61 46.77
CA GLU A 161 14.93 15.38 48.05
C GLU A 161 14.11 15.83 49.28
N GLN A 162 13.27 16.85 49.12
CA GLN A 162 12.38 17.37 50.14
C GLN A 162 11.04 16.66 50.23
N LEU A 163 10.77 15.71 49.33
CA LEU A 163 9.49 15.02 49.23
C LEU A 163 9.43 13.87 50.25
N GLU A 164 8.50 13.94 51.19
CA GLU A 164 8.15 12.81 52.04
C GLU A 164 7.19 11.89 51.28
N VAL A 165 7.60 10.67 50.98
CA VAL A 165 6.78 9.67 50.27
C VAL A 165 6.55 8.49 51.19
N SER A 166 5.30 8.12 51.35
CA SER A 166 4.91 6.92 52.09
C SER A 166 5.47 5.68 51.41
N ALA A 167 6.00 4.74 52.21
CA ALA A 167 6.38 3.42 51.67
C ALA A 167 5.22 2.77 50.97
N PRO A 168 5.47 1.92 49.96
CA PRO A 168 4.40 1.18 49.27
C PRO A 168 3.48 0.54 50.30
N LYS A 169 2.21 0.81 50.23
CA LYS A 169 1.24 0.16 51.10
C LYS A 169 1.20 -1.31 50.75
N GLU A 170 1.87 -2.17 51.52
CA GLU A 170 1.61 -3.60 51.49
C GLU A 170 0.12 -3.81 51.75
N LYS A 171 -0.64 -3.87 50.70
CA LYS A 171 -1.99 -4.42 50.78
C LYS A 171 -1.84 -5.92 50.89
N SER A 172 -1.89 -6.44 52.11
CA SER A 172 -2.23 -7.83 52.37
C SER A 172 -3.71 -8.06 52.01
N ILE A 173 -4.06 -7.82 50.76
CA ILE A 173 -5.29 -8.31 50.15
C ILE A 173 -4.88 -9.64 49.55
N GLU A 174 -5.48 -10.74 49.97
CA GLU A 174 -5.51 -11.97 49.21
C GLU A 174 -6.05 -11.59 47.80
N ARG A 175 -5.14 -11.28 46.91
CA ARG A 175 -5.48 -10.97 45.53
C ARG A 175 -5.88 -12.29 44.87
N LYS A 176 -7.16 -12.47 44.59
CA LYS A 176 -7.61 -13.59 43.78
C LYS A 176 -6.95 -13.48 42.43
N THR A 177 -6.17 -14.49 42.07
CA THR A 177 -5.57 -14.59 40.75
C THR A 177 -6.69 -14.66 39.71
N THR A 178 -6.63 -13.82 38.70
CA THR A 178 -7.62 -13.77 37.63
C THR A 178 -7.06 -14.46 36.40
N GLU A 179 -7.75 -15.46 35.89
CA GLU A 179 -7.36 -16.17 34.68
C GLU A 179 -8.00 -15.54 33.46
N VAL A 180 -7.18 -15.30 32.42
CA VAL A 180 -7.62 -14.92 31.09
C VAL A 180 -7.68 -16.18 30.24
N SER A 181 -8.82 -16.49 29.69
CA SER A 181 -8.98 -17.57 28.72
C SER A 181 -9.10 -17.05 27.30
N ALA A 182 -8.61 -17.81 26.33
CA ALA A 182 -8.77 -17.51 24.93
C ALA A 182 -9.15 -18.77 24.16
N ARG A 183 -9.97 -18.63 23.12
CA ARG A 183 -10.33 -19.72 22.21
C ARG A 183 -10.34 -19.24 20.78
N ILE A 184 -9.95 -20.11 19.85
CA ILE A 184 -10.06 -19.83 18.42
C ILE A 184 -11.54 -19.88 18.01
N ILE A 185 -11.98 -18.85 17.28
CA ILE A 185 -13.30 -18.80 16.64
C ILE A 185 -13.09 -18.78 15.13
N GLY A 186 -13.48 -19.88 14.48
CA GLY A 186 -13.20 -20.07 13.07
C GLY A 186 -11.70 -20.05 12.79
N ASN A 187 -11.32 -19.84 11.52
CA ASN A 187 -9.92 -19.87 11.09
C ASN A 187 -9.20 -18.50 11.17
N SER A 188 -9.81 -17.47 11.75
CA SER A 188 -9.27 -16.11 11.61
C SER A 188 -9.33 -15.25 12.87
N SER A 189 -9.89 -15.73 13.97
CA SER A 189 -10.08 -14.90 15.16
C SER A 189 -9.93 -15.71 16.46
N ILE A 190 -9.46 -15.05 17.50
CA ILE A 190 -9.53 -15.53 18.87
C ILE A 190 -10.58 -14.73 19.66
N GLU A 191 -11.34 -15.40 20.50
CA GLU A 191 -12.18 -14.79 21.52
C GLU A 191 -11.47 -14.90 22.86
N MET A 192 -11.34 -13.77 23.53
CA MET A 192 -10.71 -13.66 24.85
C MET A 192 -11.76 -13.34 25.89
N GLU A 193 -11.79 -14.12 26.95
CA GLU A 193 -12.62 -13.89 28.11
C GLU A 193 -11.76 -13.60 29.32
N TRP A 194 -12.04 -12.50 30.00
CA TRP A 194 -11.51 -12.24 31.32
C TRP A 194 -12.62 -11.95 32.29
N PRO A 195 -12.55 -12.60 33.45
CA PRO A 195 -13.46 -12.32 34.51
C PRO A 195 -13.23 -10.90 35.05
N PHE A 196 -14.16 -10.43 35.87
CA PHE A 196 -14.07 -9.10 36.45
C PHE A 196 -12.84 -8.97 37.33
N ILE A 197 -11.91 -8.09 36.95
CA ILE A 197 -10.74 -7.73 37.71
C ILE A 197 -11.13 -6.61 38.67
N SER A 198 -11.08 -6.87 39.97
CA SER A 198 -11.46 -5.91 41.00
C SER A 198 -10.49 -4.71 41.08
N ASP A 199 -9.20 -4.95 40.79
CA ASP A 199 -8.22 -3.87 40.71
C ASP A 199 -8.42 -3.04 39.44
N ALA A 200 -8.79 -1.76 39.64
CA ALA A 200 -9.07 -0.85 38.54
C ALA A 200 -7.85 -0.53 37.69
N PHE A 201 -6.65 -0.59 38.28
CA PHE A 201 -5.40 -0.30 37.59
C PHE A 201 -5.02 -1.44 36.64
N THR A 202 -4.92 -2.68 37.16
CA THR A 202 -4.63 -3.87 36.36
C THR A 202 -5.64 -4.03 35.23
N ARG A 203 -6.94 -3.85 35.54
CA ARG A 203 -8.01 -3.85 34.52
C ARG A 203 -7.80 -2.79 33.46
N GLY A 204 -7.37 -1.58 33.85
CA GLY A 204 -7.09 -0.48 32.92
C GLY A 204 -5.93 -0.78 31.98
N GLN A 205 -4.84 -1.33 32.49
CA GLN A 205 -3.66 -1.70 31.71
C GLN A 205 -3.99 -2.79 30.68
N LEU A 206 -4.61 -3.88 31.10
CA LEU A 206 -5.01 -4.96 30.23
C LEU A 206 -5.99 -4.50 29.14
N LEU A 207 -6.93 -3.64 29.54
CA LEU A 207 -7.90 -3.08 28.59
C LEU A 207 -7.22 -2.17 27.55
N ASN A 208 -6.16 -1.45 27.95
CA ASN A 208 -5.38 -0.63 27.04
C ASN A 208 -4.60 -1.47 26.02
N GLU A 209 -4.00 -2.59 26.45
CA GLU A 209 -3.33 -3.51 25.51
C GLU A 209 -4.30 -4.08 24.45
N VAL A 210 -5.51 -4.48 24.89
CA VAL A 210 -6.54 -4.92 23.93
C VAL A 210 -7.02 -3.78 23.07
N LYS A 211 -7.24 -2.59 23.63
CA LYS A 211 -7.66 -1.40 22.88
C LYS A 211 -6.59 -0.93 21.89
N ALA A 212 -5.31 -1.17 22.14
CA ALA A 212 -4.23 -0.91 21.20
C ALA A 212 -4.21 -1.91 20.02
N THR A 213 -4.87 -3.07 20.16
CA THR A 213 -4.90 -4.11 19.13
C THR A 213 -5.92 -3.75 18.03
N GLN A 214 -5.52 -3.87 16.78
CA GLN A 214 -6.38 -3.56 15.65
C GLN A 214 -7.44 -4.67 15.42
N GLY A 215 -8.55 -4.29 14.78
CA GLY A 215 -9.60 -5.26 14.44
C GLY A 215 -10.38 -5.84 15.61
N ARG A 216 -10.08 -5.40 16.85
CA ARG A 216 -10.78 -5.86 18.05
C ARG A 216 -12.27 -5.55 18.01
N LYS A 217 -13.07 -6.48 18.53
CA LYS A 217 -14.51 -6.28 18.76
C LYS A 217 -14.86 -6.68 20.18
N PHE A 218 -15.65 -5.86 20.86
CA PHE A 218 -16.19 -6.19 22.17
C PHE A 218 -17.62 -6.72 22.03
N ASN A 219 -17.89 -7.87 22.60
CA ASN A 219 -19.23 -8.40 22.69
C ASN A 219 -19.85 -8.10 24.07
N PRO A 220 -20.80 -7.16 24.16
CA PRO A 220 -21.37 -6.77 25.45
C PRO A 220 -22.21 -7.85 26.11
N ASN A 221 -22.72 -8.84 25.36
CA ASN A 221 -23.61 -9.89 25.89
C ASN A 221 -22.84 -10.91 26.74
N ASN A 222 -21.69 -11.37 26.25
CA ASN A 222 -20.84 -12.33 26.94
C ASN A 222 -19.57 -11.69 27.55
N LYS A 223 -19.38 -10.37 27.36
CA LYS A 223 -18.23 -9.58 27.87
C LYS A 223 -16.87 -10.07 27.36
N THR A 224 -16.85 -10.64 26.15
CA THR A 224 -15.62 -11.12 25.51
C THR A 224 -15.07 -10.13 24.51
N TRP A 225 -13.77 -10.25 24.25
CA TRP A 225 -13.08 -9.52 23.18
C TRP A 225 -12.73 -10.49 22.07
N THR A 226 -13.05 -10.11 20.83
CA THR A 226 -12.61 -10.86 19.64
C THR A 226 -11.48 -10.08 18.97
N VAL A 227 -10.39 -10.77 18.65
CA VAL A 227 -9.20 -10.23 17.99
C VAL A 227 -8.83 -11.15 16.83
N GLY A 228 -8.36 -10.57 15.72
CA GLY A 228 -7.85 -11.37 14.61
C GLY A 228 -6.67 -12.24 15.02
N ILE A 229 -6.58 -13.46 14.48
CA ILE A 229 -5.55 -14.44 14.90
C ILE A 229 -4.13 -13.91 14.62
N GLY A 230 -3.93 -13.12 13.55
CA GLY A 230 -2.67 -12.47 13.24
C GLY A 230 -2.25 -11.40 14.27
N GLU A 231 -3.20 -10.84 15.01
CA GLU A 231 -2.96 -9.88 16.11
C GLU A 231 -2.92 -10.56 17.49
N ALA A 232 -3.28 -11.85 17.55
CA ALA A 232 -3.39 -12.58 18.79
C ALA A 232 -2.04 -12.82 19.45
N ALA A 233 -1.04 -13.31 18.71
CA ALA A 233 0.29 -13.55 19.25
C ALA A 233 0.97 -12.26 19.75
N PRO A 234 1.01 -11.14 19.00
CA PRO A 234 1.50 -9.88 19.54
C PRO A 234 0.73 -9.37 20.76
N LEU A 235 -0.58 -9.62 20.83
CA LEU A 235 -1.36 -9.27 22.02
C LEU A 235 -0.99 -10.15 23.21
N ILE A 236 -0.91 -11.48 23.03
CA ILE A 236 -0.52 -12.41 24.09
C ILE A 236 0.88 -12.09 24.60
N ASP A 237 1.83 -11.79 23.73
CA ASP A 237 3.18 -11.38 24.14
C ASP A 237 3.19 -10.09 24.96
N ARG A 238 2.35 -9.13 24.61
CA ARG A 238 2.18 -7.91 25.43
C ARG A 238 1.50 -8.20 26.77
N LEU A 239 0.62 -9.20 26.82
CA LEU A 239 -0.04 -9.62 28.06
C LEU A 239 0.85 -10.47 28.96
N ARG A 240 1.81 -11.23 28.41
CA ARG A 240 2.76 -12.06 29.17
C ARG A 240 3.56 -11.26 30.23
N LYS A 241 3.85 -9.99 29.95
CA LYS A 241 4.52 -9.11 30.93
C LYS A 241 3.71 -8.89 32.22
N TYR A 242 2.41 -9.19 32.19
CA TYR A 242 1.50 -9.11 33.32
C TYR A 242 1.20 -10.48 33.95
N ASP A 243 1.72 -11.56 33.36
CA ASP A 243 1.57 -12.93 33.82
C ASP A 243 2.58 -13.22 34.94
N ASP A 244 2.39 -12.57 36.09
CA ASP A 244 3.18 -12.79 37.28
C ASP A 244 2.32 -12.66 38.53
N ASN A 245 2.94 -13.04 39.68
CA ASN A 245 2.27 -12.96 40.98
C ASN A 245 2.01 -11.52 41.44
N GLU A 246 2.74 -10.54 40.91
CA GLU A 246 2.62 -9.12 41.25
C GLU A 246 1.30 -8.54 40.72
N TRP A 247 0.88 -8.96 39.52
CA TRP A 247 -0.33 -8.49 38.87
C TRP A 247 -1.56 -9.35 39.20
N CYS A 248 -1.38 -10.50 39.84
CA CYS A 248 -2.44 -11.48 40.10
C CYS A 248 -3.21 -11.86 38.83
N LEU A 249 -2.52 -11.91 37.71
CA LEU A 249 -3.02 -12.35 36.42
C LEU A 249 -2.32 -13.67 36.08
N ARG A 250 -3.08 -14.69 35.71
CA ARG A 250 -2.57 -15.85 35.01
C ARG A 250 -3.20 -15.87 33.63
N LEU A 251 -2.33 -15.85 32.63
CA LEU A 251 -2.71 -16.35 31.32
C LEU A 251 -2.85 -17.86 31.53
N ALA A 252 -4.09 -18.34 31.64
CA ALA A 252 -4.36 -19.72 32.04
C ALA A 252 -3.48 -20.69 31.22
N ASP A 253 -2.90 -21.69 31.86
CA ASP A 253 -2.29 -22.86 31.20
C ASP A 253 -3.29 -23.53 30.23
N ALA A 254 -4.57 -23.26 30.42
CA ALA A 254 -5.67 -23.57 29.51
C ALA A 254 -5.81 -22.66 28.30
N ILE A 255 -4.86 -21.76 27.97
CA ILE A 255 -4.76 -21.27 26.60
C ILE A 255 -4.23 -22.43 25.75
N GLN A 256 -5.06 -23.48 25.63
CA GLN A 256 -4.93 -24.58 24.67
C GLN A 256 -4.80 -24.08 23.22
N VAL A 257 -5.00 -22.79 23.03
CA VAL A 257 -4.84 -22.01 21.81
C VAL A 257 -3.36 -21.69 21.51
N ILE A 258 -2.43 -21.78 22.51
CA ILE A 258 -1.01 -21.46 22.25
C ILE A 258 -0.39 -22.40 21.21
N PRO A 259 -0.54 -23.74 21.31
CA PRO A 259 -0.03 -24.64 20.27
C PRO A 259 -0.63 -24.36 18.89
N ASP A 260 -1.93 -24.05 18.83
CA ASP A 260 -2.62 -23.73 17.58
C ASP A 260 -2.18 -22.36 17.04
N ILE A 261 -1.90 -21.39 17.93
CA ILE A 261 -1.32 -20.11 17.55
C ILE A 261 0.14 -20.29 17.11
N GLU A 262 0.92 -21.12 17.79
CA GLU A 262 2.29 -21.43 17.40
C GLU A 262 2.33 -22.13 16.04
N SER A 263 1.48 -23.13 15.82
CA SER A 263 1.31 -23.77 14.50
C SER A 263 0.90 -22.76 13.44
N PHE A 264 -0.06 -21.90 13.73
CA PHE A 264 -0.45 -20.82 12.82
C PHE A 264 0.68 -19.83 12.55
N MET A 265 1.48 -19.49 13.57
CA MET A 265 2.64 -18.59 13.42
C MET A 265 3.76 -19.25 12.62
N GLU A 266 4.00 -20.55 12.77
CA GLU A 266 4.93 -21.32 11.94
C GLU A 266 4.47 -21.36 10.49
N GLU A 267 3.20 -21.67 10.24
CA GLU A 267 2.61 -21.61 8.91
C GLU A 267 2.68 -20.21 8.31
N ARG A 268 2.42 -19.18 9.13
CA ARG A 268 2.56 -17.78 8.72
C ARG A 268 4.01 -17.45 8.36
N ALA A 269 4.97 -17.85 9.17
CA ALA A 269 6.39 -17.68 8.89
C ALA A 269 6.79 -18.40 7.61
N MET A 270 6.29 -19.61 7.38
CA MET A 270 6.50 -20.36 6.15
C MET A 270 5.91 -19.63 4.92
N ARG A 271 4.67 -19.13 5.00
CA ARG A 271 4.06 -18.33 3.94
C ARG A 271 4.91 -17.10 3.60
N ILE A 272 5.35 -16.37 4.63
CA ILE A 272 6.23 -15.20 4.45
C ILE A 272 7.56 -15.62 3.81
N ALA A 273 8.14 -16.73 4.22
CA ALA A 273 9.41 -17.22 3.67
C ALA A 273 9.30 -17.54 2.17
N ILE A 274 8.22 -18.24 1.76
CA ILE A 274 8.03 -18.60 0.36
C ILE A 274 7.48 -17.46 -0.51
N SER A 275 6.96 -16.39 0.08
CA SER A 275 6.28 -15.31 -0.68
C SER A 275 7.17 -14.61 -1.70
N GLY A 276 8.49 -14.64 -1.53
CA GLY A 276 9.49 -14.11 -2.47
C GLY A 276 10.28 -15.19 -3.21
N ALA A 277 9.98 -16.48 -3.03
CA ALA A 277 10.79 -17.55 -3.59
C ALA A 277 10.52 -17.79 -5.08
N ALA A 278 11.58 -18.06 -5.84
CA ALA A 278 11.50 -18.47 -7.24
C ALA A 278 11.22 -19.98 -7.41
N SER A 279 11.50 -20.79 -6.39
CA SER A 279 11.22 -22.24 -6.33
C SER A 279 10.98 -22.66 -4.91
N LEU A 280 10.33 -23.82 -4.73
CA LEU A 280 10.27 -24.49 -3.43
C LEU A 280 11.55 -25.30 -3.21
N ASP A 281 12.16 -25.15 -2.04
CA ASP A 281 13.36 -25.92 -1.67
C ASP A 281 13.01 -27.38 -1.32
N ASP A 282 11.79 -27.63 -0.84
CA ASP A 282 11.32 -28.96 -0.50
C ASP A 282 10.87 -29.73 -1.74
N LYS A 283 11.77 -30.60 -2.23
CA LYS A 283 11.50 -31.46 -3.38
C LYS A 283 10.37 -32.45 -3.16
N MET A 284 10.10 -32.85 -1.91
CA MET A 284 9.01 -33.78 -1.60
C MET A 284 7.66 -33.12 -1.78
N ILE A 285 7.48 -31.89 -1.28
CA ILE A 285 6.27 -31.11 -1.48
C ILE A 285 6.01 -30.88 -2.97
N VAL A 286 7.02 -30.52 -3.73
CA VAL A 286 6.89 -30.32 -5.19
C VAL A 286 6.48 -31.62 -5.89
N ALA A 287 7.10 -32.76 -5.54
CA ALA A 287 6.80 -34.05 -6.14
C ALA A 287 5.37 -34.51 -5.82
N GLU A 288 4.94 -34.37 -4.57
CA GLU A 288 3.58 -34.70 -4.15
C GLU A 288 2.54 -33.82 -4.87
N MET A 289 2.77 -32.51 -4.93
CA MET A 289 1.89 -31.58 -5.63
C MET A 289 1.83 -31.92 -7.13
N GLN A 290 2.98 -32.23 -7.73
CA GLN A 290 3.07 -32.63 -9.13
C GLN A 290 2.30 -33.92 -9.39
N GLU A 291 2.46 -34.94 -8.56
CA GLU A 291 1.71 -36.19 -8.65
C GLU A 291 0.19 -35.96 -8.57
N ASN A 292 -0.24 -35.12 -7.60
CA ASN A 292 -1.67 -34.79 -7.46
C ASN A 292 -2.21 -34.02 -8.68
N LEU A 293 -1.47 -33.05 -9.20
CA LEU A 293 -1.87 -32.31 -10.40
C LEU A 293 -1.90 -33.18 -11.66
N MET A 294 -1.00 -34.15 -11.79
CA MET A 294 -0.97 -35.10 -12.92
C MET A 294 -2.23 -35.95 -13.03
N LYS A 295 -2.97 -36.12 -11.95
CA LYS A 295 -4.27 -36.84 -11.97
C LYS A 295 -5.34 -36.05 -12.73
N HIS A 296 -5.18 -34.75 -12.83
CA HIS A 296 -6.17 -33.81 -13.38
C HIS A 296 -5.70 -33.12 -14.67
N PHE A 297 -4.40 -32.91 -14.81
CA PHE A 297 -3.80 -32.23 -15.95
C PHE A 297 -3.59 -33.17 -17.14
N PRO A 298 -3.66 -32.70 -18.37
CA PRO A 298 -3.30 -33.47 -19.54
C PRO A 298 -1.86 -33.97 -19.49
N THR A 299 -1.60 -35.16 -20.04
CA THR A 299 -0.26 -35.75 -20.10
C THR A 299 0.76 -34.80 -20.76
N GLY A 300 1.90 -34.63 -20.12
CA GLY A 300 2.99 -33.78 -20.59
C GLY A 300 2.87 -32.30 -20.24
N ARG A 301 1.82 -31.87 -19.52
CA ARG A 301 1.72 -30.52 -18.98
C ARG A 301 2.16 -30.46 -17.51
N ALA A 302 2.99 -29.49 -17.17
CA ALA A 302 3.48 -29.25 -15.82
C ALA A 302 3.54 -27.74 -15.55
N LEU A 303 3.58 -27.38 -14.27
CA LEU A 303 3.81 -26.01 -13.84
C LEU A 303 5.32 -25.68 -13.92
N TYR A 304 5.63 -24.39 -14.02
CA TYR A 304 6.98 -23.91 -13.78
C TYR A 304 7.31 -23.90 -12.26
N PRO A 305 8.59 -23.99 -11.86
CA PRO A 305 8.96 -24.03 -10.45
C PRO A 305 8.35 -22.93 -9.59
N PHE A 306 8.35 -21.70 -10.07
CA PHE A 306 7.75 -20.57 -9.37
C PHE A 306 6.21 -20.61 -9.30
N GLN A 307 5.54 -21.32 -10.21
CA GLN A 307 4.09 -21.51 -10.16
C GLN A 307 3.68 -22.48 -9.05
N TYR A 308 4.50 -23.51 -8.79
CA TYR A 308 4.31 -24.37 -7.61
C TYR A 308 4.38 -23.56 -6.31
N VAL A 309 5.28 -22.56 -6.21
CA VAL A 309 5.36 -21.65 -5.05
C VAL A 309 4.03 -20.93 -4.83
N GLY A 310 3.45 -20.36 -5.89
CA GLY A 310 2.18 -19.62 -5.76
C GLY A 310 1.00 -20.52 -5.41
N VAL A 311 0.96 -21.75 -5.95
CA VAL A 311 -0.05 -22.75 -5.59
C VAL A 311 0.12 -23.20 -4.14
N GLN A 312 1.34 -23.50 -3.68
CA GLN A 312 1.63 -23.87 -2.30
C GLN A 312 1.29 -22.72 -1.34
N PHE A 313 1.59 -21.49 -1.72
CA PHE A 313 1.20 -20.30 -0.94
C PHE A 313 -0.33 -20.22 -0.77
N ALA A 314 -1.08 -20.46 -1.85
CA ALA A 314 -2.54 -20.47 -1.79
C ALA A 314 -3.07 -21.59 -0.89
N GLN A 315 -2.48 -22.80 -0.93
CA GLN A 315 -2.84 -23.91 -0.04
C GLN A 315 -2.58 -23.56 1.43
N LEU A 316 -1.37 -23.08 1.74
CA LEU A 316 -0.99 -22.66 3.10
C LEU A 316 -1.81 -21.48 3.63
N ALA A 317 -2.31 -20.61 2.74
CA ALA A 317 -3.19 -19.49 3.09
C ALA A 317 -4.66 -19.92 3.29
N GLY A 318 -4.95 -21.23 3.25
CA GLY A 318 -6.31 -21.77 3.35
C GLY A 318 -7.20 -21.35 2.18
N GLY A 319 -6.62 -21.17 0.99
CA GLY A 319 -7.33 -20.72 -0.20
C GLY A 319 -7.74 -19.26 -0.22
N ARG A 320 -7.44 -18.46 0.82
CA ARG A 320 -7.82 -17.03 0.88
C ARG A 320 -6.58 -16.14 0.77
N CYS A 321 -6.18 -15.84 -0.48
CA CYS A 321 -4.96 -15.07 -0.75
C CYS A 321 -5.06 -14.19 -2.00
N LEU A 322 -4.12 -13.24 -2.11
CA LEU A 322 -3.83 -12.50 -3.32
C LEU A 322 -2.57 -13.07 -3.98
N ILE A 323 -2.70 -13.48 -5.23
CA ILE A 323 -1.57 -13.75 -6.12
C ILE A 323 -1.32 -12.48 -6.92
N GLY A 324 -0.41 -11.65 -6.40
CA GLY A 324 -0.05 -10.34 -6.92
C GLY A 324 1.14 -10.34 -7.86
N ASP A 325 1.52 -11.51 -8.36
CA ASP A 325 2.64 -11.71 -9.30
C ASP A 325 2.56 -10.80 -10.52
N ASP A 326 3.70 -10.41 -11.04
CA ASP A 326 3.78 -9.63 -12.28
C ASP A 326 2.99 -10.28 -13.41
N MET A 327 2.64 -9.48 -14.41
CA MET A 327 1.90 -9.98 -15.56
C MET A 327 2.75 -10.96 -16.38
N GLY A 328 2.10 -12.01 -16.90
CA GLY A 328 2.76 -13.02 -17.72
C GLY A 328 3.48 -14.14 -16.95
N ILE A 329 3.51 -14.11 -15.61
CA ILE A 329 4.03 -15.20 -14.77
C ILE A 329 3.07 -16.41 -14.74
N GLY A 330 1.82 -16.24 -15.16
CA GLY A 330 0.85 -17.34 -15.23
C GLY A 330 -0.03 -17.46 -13.98
N LYS A 331 -0.55 -16.34 -13.48
CA LYS A 331 -1.54 -16.34 -12.38
C LYS A 331 -2.76 -17.20 -12.66
N THR A 332 -3.23 -17.20 -13.90
CA THR A 332 -4.38 -18.02 -14.35
C THR A 332 -4.15 -19.50 -14.08
N ILE A 333 -2.98 -20.04 -14.46
CA ILE A 333 -2.69 -21.46 -14.27
C ILE A 333 -2.47 -21.80 -12.79
N GLN A 334 -1.95 -20.88 -11.99
CA GLN A 334 -1.84 -21.07 -10.55
C GLN A 334 -3.22 -21.21 -9.90
N ALA A 335 -4.21 -20.40 -10.31
CA ALA A 335 -5.59 -20.52 -9.84
C ALA A 335 -6.27 -21.80 -10.35
N ILE A 336 -6.04 -22.20 -11.59
CA ILE A 336 -6.54 -23.48 -12.14
C ILE A 336 -5.95 -24.67 -11.37
N ALA A 337 -4.65 -24.63 -11.05
CA ALA A 337 -4.00 -25.65 -10.26
C ALA A 337 -4.54 -25.72 -8.83
N HIS A 338 -4.87 -24.57 -8.22
CA HIS A 338 -5.55 -24.54 -6.92
C HIS A 338 -6.93 -25.20 -7.00
N ILE A 339 -7.74 -24.94 -8.03
CA ILE A 339 -9.02 -25.60 -8.25
C ILE A 339 -8.81 -27.12 -8.43
N ALA A 340 -7.79 -27.52 -9.20
CA ALA A 340 -7.48 -28.92 -9.44
C ALA A 340 -7.15 -29.71 -8.15
N LEU A 341 -6.43 -29.07 -7.22
CA LEU A 341 -6.04 -29.67 -5.93
C LEU A 341 -7.18 -29.68 -4.89
N ASN A 342 -8.27 -28.95 -5.13
CA ASN A 342 -9.39 -28.80 -4.18
C ASN A 342 -10.73 -29.14 -4.86
N GLN A 343 -10.78 -30.21 -5.65
CA GLN A 343 -12.00 -30.59 -6.38
C GLN A 343 -13.16 -30.99 -5.47
N GLU A 344 -12.88 -31.39 -4.24
CA GLU A 344 -13.89 -31.64 -3.21
C GLU A 344 -14.66 -30.38 -2.80
N GLN A 345 -14.11 -29.21 -3.10
CA GLN A 345 -14.73 -27.89 -2.83
C GLN A 345 -15.49 -27.35 -4.06
N LEU A 346 -15.67 -28.11 -5.14
CA LEU A 346 -16.48 -27.66 -6.27
C LEU A 346 -17.95 -27.47 -5.84
N PRO A 347 -18.71 -26.53 -6.44
CA PRO A 347 -18.38 -25.79 -7.67
C PRO A 347 -17.51 -24.54 -7.43
N ALA A 348 -16.81 -24.13 -8.48
CA ALA A 348 -15.96 -22.92 -8.51
C ALA A 348 -16.55 -21.81 -9.38
N LEU A 349 -16.43 -20.56 -8.91
CA LEU A 349 -16.78 -19.36 -9.68
C LEU A 349 -15.51 -18.58 -10.03
N VAL A 350 -15.31 -18.28 -11.30
CA VAL A 350 -14.29 -17.35 -11.76
C VAL A 350 -14.95 -16.04 -12.16
N VAL A 351 -14.63 -14.95 -11.48
CA VAL A 351 -15.08 -13.60 -11.82
C VAL A 351 -13.93 -12.86 -12.50
N CYS A 352 -14.13 -12.43 -13.73
CA CYS A 352 -13.06 -11.84 -14.54
C CYS A 352 -13.56 -10.67 -15.39
N PRO A 353 -12.69 -9.87 -16.01
CA PRO A 353 -13.07 -8.92 -17.05
C PRO A 353 -13.75 -9.60 -18.24
N ALA A 354 -14.69 -8.91 -18.89
CA ALA A 354 -15.45 -9.46 -20.03
C ALA A 354 -14.56 -9.90 -21.19
N SER A 355 -13.43 -9.22 -21.38
CA SER A 355 -12.46 -9.49 -22.45
C SER A 355 -11.75 -10.84 -22.32
N VAL A 356 -11.60 -11.35 -21.09
CA VAL A 356 -10.87 -12.61 -20.82
C VAL A 356 -11.79 -13.78 -20.48
N LYS A 357 -13.10 -13.57 -20.44
CA LYS A 357 -14.08 -14.60 -20.07
C LYS A 357 -13.91 -15.90 -20.87
N TYR A 358 -13.87 -15.81 -22.19
CA TYR A 358 -13.70 -17.01 -23.04
C TYR A 358 -12.28 -17.58 -23.02
N ASN A 359 -11.28 -16.75 -22.74
CA ASN A 359 -9.92 -17.25 -22.50
C ASN A 359 -9.89 -18.13 -21.24
N TRP A 360 -10.56 -17.71 -20.15
CA TRP A 360 -10.70 -18.54 -18.96
C TRP A 360 -11.40 -19.88 -19.25
N VAL A 361 -12.48 -19.87 -20.06
CA VAL A 361 -13.13 -21.12 -20.49
C VAL A 361 -12.16 -22.02 -21.25
N LYS A 362 -11.39 -21.46 -22.20
CA LYS A 362 -10.40 -22.19 -23.01
C LYS A 362 -9.29 -22.79 -22.12
N GLU A 363 -8.74 -21.98 -21.21
CA GLU A 363 -7.69 -22.42 -20.30
C GLU A 363 -8.19 -23.50 -19.33
N CYS A 364 -9.34 -23.29 -18.69
CA CYS A 364 -9.90 -24.30 -17.79
C CYS A 364 -10.17 -25.62 -18.50
N ARG A 365 -10.81 -25.60 -19.67
CA ARG A 365 -11.04 -26.81 -20.48
C ARG A 365 -9.74 -27.47 -20.93
N GLY A 366 -8.72 -26.66 -21.25
CA GLY A 366 -7.41 -27.14 -21.68
C GLY A 366 -6.58 -27.79 -20.57
N TRP A 367 -6.71 -27.33 -19.34
CA TRP A 367 -5.95 -27.86 -18.18
C TRP A 367 -6.75 -28.85 -17.36
N LEU A 368 -8.08 -28.76 -17.31
CA LEU A 368 -8.98 -29.62 -16.54
C LEU A 368 -10.03 -30.26 -17.48
N PRO A 369 -9.61 -31.13 -18.40
CA PRO A 369 -10.51 -31.70 -19.42
C PRO A 369 -11.65 -32.56 -18.85
N ASN A 370 -11.52 -33.00 -17.60
CA ASN A 370 -12.50 -33.86 -16.92
C ASN A 370 -13.59 -33.05 -16.19
N LEU A 371 -13.44 -31.71 -16.09
CA LEU A 371 -14.43 -30.84 -15.47
C LEU A 371 -15.28 -30.12 -16.48
N THR A 372 -16.54 -29.91 -16.13
CA THR A 372 -17.48 -29.13 -16.93
C THR A 372 -17.26 -27.64 -16.67
N VAL A 373 -17.05 -26.85 -17.75
CA VAL A 373 -16.73 -25.42 -17.66
C VAL A 373 -17.67 -24.63 -18.55
N GLU A 374 -18.43 -23.70 -17.97
CA GLU A 374 -19.40 -22.89 -18.70
C GLU A 374 -19.27 -21.41 -18.43
N ALA A 375 -19.46 -20.60 -19.48
CA ALA A 375 -19.54 -19.16 -19.37
C ALA A 375 -20.95 -18.72 -19.02
N LEU A 376 -21.10 -17.89 -18.00
CA LEU A 376 -22.39 -17.29 -17.67
C LEU A 376 -22.72 -16.17 -18.65
N GLU A 377 -23.87 -16.31 -19.34
CA GLU A 377 -24.32 -15.38 -20.33
C GLU A 377 -25.54 -14.57 -19.86
N GLY A 378 -25.57 -13.29 -20.24
CA GLY A 378 -26.71 -12.40 -19.99
C GLY A 378 -26.97 -12.14 -18.50
N ARG A 379 -27.71 -11.07 -18.23
CA ARG A 379 -28.07 -10.65 -16.85
C ARG A 379 -29.19 -11.45 -16.23
N LYS A 380 -29.88 -12.29 -16.99
CA LYS A 380 -31.00 -13.14 -16.57
C LYS A 380 -30.92 -14.47 -17.30
N GLY A 381 -31.51 -15.51 -16.75
CA GLY A 381 -31.57 -16.84 -17.35
C GLY A 381 -31.24 -17.94 -16.35
N VAL A 382 -31.33 -19.18 -16.77
CA VAL A 382 -31.03 -20.35 -15.95
C VAL A 382 -29.51 -20.41 -15.70
N MET A 383 -29.12 -20.81 -14.50
CA MET A 383 -27.70 -21.08 -14.19
C MET A 383 -27.27 -22.36 -14.92
N PRO A 384 -26.11 -22.36 -15.59
CA PRO A 384 -25.58 -23.58 -16.16
C PRO A 384 -25.21 -24.56 -15.05
N ASN A 385 -25.42 -25.84 -15.28
CA ASN A 385 -24.95 -26.89 -14.38
C ASN A 385 -23.51 -27.25 -14.79
N ALA A 386 -22.52 -26.75 -14.04
CA ALA A 386 -21.10 -26.95 -14.35
C ALA A 386 -20.26 -26.92 -13.08
N ASP A 387 -19.11 -27.60 -13.14
CA ASP A 387 -18.13 -27.60 -12.03
C ASP A 387 -17.45 -26.26 -11.87
N ILE A 388 -17.21 -25.55 -13.00
CA ILE A 388 -16.60 -24.24 -13.03
C ILE A 388 -17.48 -23.28 -13.85
N ILE A 389 -17.90 -22.19 -13.23
CA ILE A 389 -18.67 -21.13 -13.92
C ILE A 389 -17.81 -19.89 -14.06
N ILE A 390 -17.70 -19.37 -15.29
CA ILE A 390 -16.95 -18.15 -15.59
C ILE A 390 -17.93 -16.99 -15.78
N CYS A 391 -17.84 -15.99 -14.92
CA CYS A 391 -18.71 -14.81 -14.92
C CYS A 391 -17.89 -13.53 -15.09
N ASN A 392 -18.35 -12.58 -15.87
CA ASN A 392 -17.69 -11.27 -15.89
C ASN A 392 -18.30 -10.29 -14.89
N TYR A 393 -17.47 -9.34 -14.42
CA TYR A 393 -17.84 -8.36 -13.38
C TYR A 393 -19.14 -7.59 -13.64
N ASP A 394 -19.48 -7.32 -14.91
CA ASP A 394 -20.68 -6.57 -15.27
C ASP A 394 -21.97 -7.39 -15.12
N LEU A 395 -21.89 -8.72 -15.10
CA LEU A 395 -23.02 -9.62 -14.93
C LEU A 395 -23.31 -9.93 -13.45
N ILE A 396 -22.28 -9.91 -12.58
CA ILE A 396 -22.37 -10.43 -11.21
C ILE A 396 -23.49 -9.75 -10.41
N SER A 397 -23.67 -8.43 -10.53
CA SER A 397 -24.72 -7.71 -9.80
C SER A 397 -26.13 -8.09 -10.25
N GLY A 398 -26.32 -8.41 -11.54
CA GLY A 398 -27.61 -8.84 -12.08
C GLY A 398 -27.89 -10.32 -11.87
N ARG A 399 -26.91 -11.10 -11.48
CA ARG A 399 -26.97 -12.54 -11.21
C ARG A 399 -26.78 -12.90 -9.75
N LYS A 400 -26.63 -11.92 -8.87
CA LYS A 400 -26.23 -12.11 -7.48
C LYS A 400 -27.01 -13.21 -6.77
N ASP A 401 -28.35 -13.14 -6.80
CA ASP A 401 -29.21 -14.09 -6.09
C ASP A 401 -29.02 -15.52 -6.62
N SER A 402 -28.98 -15.69 -7.95
CA SER A 402 -28.74 -16.98 -8.57
C SER A 402 -27.33 -17.53 -8.26
N LEU A 403 -26.32 -16.67 -8.11
CA LEU A 403 -24.95 -17.08 -7.73
C LEU A 403 -24.88 -17.47 -6.25
N LEU A 404 -25.59 -16.77 -5.38
CA LEU A 404 -25.72 -17.11 -3.96
C LEU A 404 -26.44 -18.46 -3.77
N ASP A 405 -27.54 -18.67 -4.51
CA ASP A 405 -28.31 -19.93 -4.46
C ASP A 405 -27.53 -21.13 -5.00
N TYR A 406 -26.60 -20.88 -5.94
CA TYR A 406 -25.77 -21.95 -6.53
C TYR A 406 -24.75 -22.48 -5.51
N GLY A 407 -24.20 -21.63 -4.64
CA GLY A 407 -23.34 -22.04 -3.51
C GLY A 407 -21.93 -22.43 -3.95
N PHE A 408 -21.10 -21.44 -4.30
CA PHE A 408 -19.70 -21.66 -4.67
C PHE A 408 -18.79 -21.73 -3.46
N ASN A 409 -18.00 -22.80 -3.34
CA ASN A 409 -17.00 -22.92 -2.28
C ASN A 409 -15.64 -22.32 -2.67
N ILE A 410 -15.34 -22.24 -3.98
CA ILE A 410 -14.16 -21.58 -4.51
C ILE A 410 -14.58 -20.36 -5.35
N VAL A 411 -14.03 -19.19 -5.06
CA VAL A 411 -14.20 -17.98 -5.85
C VAL A 411 -12.84 -17.44 -6.28
N VAL A 412 -12.64 -17.27 -7.58
CA VAL A 412 -11.44 -16.62 -8.16
C VAL A 412 -11.84 -15.27 -8.71
N CYS A 413 -11.22 -14.21 -8.23
CA CYS A 413 -11.40 -12.83 -8.71
C CYS A 413 -10.19 -12.42 -9.55
N ASP A 414 -10.28 -12.60 -10.86
CA ASP A 414 -9.22 -12.18 -11.78
C ASP A 414 -9.25 -10.67 -12.01
N GLU A 415 -8.07 -10.06 -12.08
CA GLU A 415 -7.89 -8.61 -12.08
C GLU A 415 -8.70 -7.94 -10.95
N SER A 416 -8.46 -8.38 -9.73
CA SER A 416 -9.22 -7.97 -8.52
C SER A 416 -9.25 -6.46 -8.28
N HIS A 417 -8.38 -5.67 -8.92
CA HIS A 417 -8.45 -4.21 -8.92
C HIS A 417 -9.76 -3.64 -9.52
N TYR A 418 -10.55 -4.46 -10.26
CA TYR A 418 -11.92 -4.09 -10.66
C TYR A 418 -12.86 -3.90 -9.48
N LEU A 419 -12.51 -4.42 -8.31
CA LEU A 419 -13.27 -4.31 -7.06
C LEU A 419 -12.86 -3.10 -6.19
N LYS A 420 -11.94 -2.24 -6.65
CA LYS A 420 -11.38 -1.12 -5.87
C LYS A 420 -12.41 -0.15 -5.28
N ASN A 421 -13.56 0.02 -5.91
CA ASN A 421 -14.63 0.88 -5.42
C ASN A 421 -15.66 0.06 -4.63
N ILE A 422 -15.59 0.13 -3.30
CA ILE A 422 -16.48 -0.61 -2.38
C ILE A 422 -17.98 -0.28 -2.56
N LYS A 423 -18.31 0.90 -3.10
CA LYS A 423 -19.68 1.34 -3.34
C LYS A 423 -20.24 0.88 -4.70
N ALA A 424 -19.41 0.26 -5.53
CA ALA A 424 -19.87 -0.22 -6.83
C ALA A 424 -20.72 -1.48 -6.68
N LYS A 425 -21.86 -1.57 -7.36
CA LYS A 425 -22.78 -2.72 -7.30
C LYS A 425 -22.11 -4.05 -7.60
N ARG A 426 -21.16 -4.06 -8.56
CA ARG A 426 -20.37 -5.26 -8.86
C ARG A 426 -19.49 -5.70 -7.68
N THR A 427 -18.88 -4.75 -6.97
CA THR A 427 -18.05 -5.02 -5.80
C THR A 427 -18.88 -5.58 -4.65
N GLU A 428 -19.99 -4.94 -4.33
CA GLU A 428 -20.93 -5.40 -3.30
C GLU A 428 -21.40 -6.84 -3.58
N ALA A 429 -21.86 -7.12 -4.80
CA ALA A 429 -22.30 -8.44 -5.20
C ALA A 429 -21.17 -9.49 -5.13
N THR A 430 -19.96 -9.15 -5.57
CA THR A 430 -18.80 -10.06 -5.48
C THR A 430 -18.45 -10.36 -4.02
N LEU A 431 -18.45 -9.35 -3.16
CA LEU A 431 -18.19 -9.51 -1.72
C LEU A 431 -19.22 -10.42 -1.05
N GLU A 432 -20.50 -10.29 -1.40
CA GLU A 432 -21.56 -11.12 -0.84
C GLU A 432 -21.40 -12.59 -1.25
N VAL A 433 -21.15 -12.87 -2.55
CA VAL A 433 -20.92 -14.24 -3.03
C VAL A 433 -19.68 -14.85 -2.39
N ALA A 434 -18.56 -14.12 -2.39
CA ALA A 434 -17.30 -14.63 -1.84
C ALA A 434 -17.28 -14.77 -0.31
N LYS A 435 -18.20 -14.13 0.42
CA LYS A 435 -18.36 -14.34 1.88
C LYS A 435 -18.85 -15.74 2.24
N GLN A 436 -19.58 -16.41 1.35
CA GLN A 436 -20.09 -17.75 1.56
C GLN A 436 -19.09 -18.82 1.16
N SER A 437 -18.00 -18.44 0.51
CA SER A 437 -17.01 -19.35 -0.05
C SER A 437 -15.87 -19.59 0.94
N ASP A 438 -15.41 -20.83 1.02
CA ASP A 438 -14.27 -21.22 1.86
C ASP A 438 -12.97 -20.69 1.27
N SER A 439 -12.80 -20.80 -0.04
CA SER A 439 -11.62 -20.37 -0.78
C SER A 439 -11.92 -19.15 -1.66
N VAL A 440 -11.10 -18.10 -1.53
CA VAL A 440 -11.18 -16.87 -2.33
C VAL A 440 -9.79 -16.47 -2.81
N LEU A 441 -9.51 -16.66 -4.09
CA LEU A 441 -8.28 -16.22 -4.71
C LEU A 441 -8.49 -14.89 -5.45
N CYS A 442 -7.73 -13.89 -5.09
CA CYS A 442 -7.60 -12.66 -5.86
C CYS A 442 -6.36 -12.72 -6.74
N LEU A 443 -6.51 -12.41 -8.02
CA LEU A 443 -5.39 -12.36 -8.96
C LEU A 443 -5.27 -10.91 -9.46
N SER A 444 -4.09 -10.32 -9.40
CA SER A 444 -3.84 -9.01 -10.01
C SER A 444 -2.35 -8.74 -10.11
N GLY A 445 -1.86 -8.35 -11.28
CA GLY A 445 -0.50 -7.82 -11.44
C GLY A 445 -0.36 -6.38 -10.90
N THR A 446 -1.48 -5.73 -10.62
CA THR A 446 -1.58 -4.33 -10.20
C THR A 446 -2.57 -4.18 -9.05
N ALA A 447 -2.34 -4.93 -7.95
CA ALA A 447 -3.24 -4.93 -6.80
C ALA A 447 -3.43 -3.54 -6.18
N VAL A 448 -2.37 -2.71 -6.20
CA VAL A 448 -2.40 -1.29 -5.84
C VAL A 448 -2.13 -0.47 -7.11
N THR A 449 -3.17 -0.02 -7.78
CA THR A 449 -3.03 0.70 -9.07
C THR A 449 -2.60 2.15 -8.90
N ASN A 450 -3.17 2.86 -7.92
CA ASN A 450 -2.93 4.29 -7.74
C ASN A 450 -2.73 4.70 -6.28
N ARG A 451 -3.43 4.08 -5.33
CA ARG A 451 -3.48 4.51 -3.92
C ARG A 451 -3.76 3.33 -3.00
N PRO A 452 -3.24 3.33 -1.76
CA PRO A 452 -3.58 2.31 -0.76
C PRO A 452 -5.09 2.16 -0.53
N SER A 453 -5.87 3.24 -0.68
CA SER A 453 -7.32 3.20 -0.55
C SER A 453 -8.02 2.23 -1.52
N GLU A 454 -7.45 2.00 -2.69
CA GLU A 454 -7.97 1.06 -3.69
C GLU A 454 -7.74 -0.41 -3.30
N PHE A 455 -6.75 -0.67 -2.44
CA PHE A 455 -6.41 -2.01 -1.96
C PHE A 455 -7.34 -2.52 -0.86
N PHE A 456 -7.98 -1.61 -0.12
CA PHE A 456 -8.83 -1.96 1.02
C PHE A 456 -9.89 -3.03 0.70
N THR A 457 -10.56 -2.93 -0.44
CA THR A 457 -11.63 -3.88 -0.79
C THR A 457 -11.11 -5.30 -0.93
N THR A 458 -9.95 -5.48 -1.56
CA THR A 458 -9.29 -6.79 -1.67
C THR A 458 -8.88 -7.31 -0.29
N LEU A 459 -8.33 -6.46 0.58
CA LEU A 459 -7.98 -6.84 1.95
C LEU A 459 -9.21 -7.21 2.78
N ASN A 460 -10.29 -6.44 2.69
CA ASN A 460 -11.55 -6.75 3.36
C ASN A 460 -12.17 -8.06 2.88
N LEU A 461 -12.05 -8.36 1.57
CA LEU A 461 -12.51 -9.61 0.98
C LEU A 461 -11.74 -10.81 1.52
N LEU A 462 -10.42 -10.71 1.59
CA LEU A 462 -9.54 -11.81 2.01
C LEU A 462 -9.48 -11.98 3.53
N ARG A 463 -9.44 -10.87 4.27
CA ARG A 463 -9.29 -10.83 5.73
C ARG A 463 -10.26 -9.84 6.36
N PRO A 464 -11.59 -10.12 6.34
CA PRO A 464 -12.61 -9.17 6.84
C PRO A 464 -12.48 -8.86 8.33
N ASN A 465 -11.93 -9.75 9.13
CA ASN A 465 -11.71 -9.53 10.56
C ASN A 465 -10.53 -8.60 10.86
N GLU A 466 -9.49 -8.63 10.01
CA GLU A 466 -8.31 -7.79 10.14
C GLU A 466 -8.52 -6.40 9.53
N PHE A 467 -9.31 -6.34 8.44
CA PHE A 467 -9.63 -5.11 7.73
C PHE A 467 -11.16 -4.88 7.68
N PRO A 468 -11.83 -4.71 8.85
CA PRO A 468 -13.30 -4.75 8.91
C PRO A 468 -13.96 -3.49 8.37
N ALA A 469 -13.30 -2.33 8.38
CA ALA A 469 -13.89 -1.04 8.02
C ALA A 469 -12.88 -0.12 7.34
N PHE A 470 -13.36 0.59 6.32
CA PHE A 470 -12.51 1.51 5.54
C PHE A 470 -11.97 2.68 6.37
N PHE A 471 -12.77 3.25 7.26
CA PHE A 471 -12.39 4.49 7.94
C PHE A 471 -11.11 4.36 8.79
N PRO A 472 -10.96 3.36 9.70
CA PRO A 472 -9.69 3.16 10.42
C PRO A 472 -8.52 2.84 9.48
N TYR A 473 -8.77 2.05 8.43
CA TYR A 473 -7.78 1.73 7.42
C TYR A 473 -7.32 3.01 6.69
N GLY A 474 -8.25 3.84 6.26
CA GLY A 474 -7.98 5.09 5.56
C GLY A 474 -7.19 6.09 6.40
N GLN A 475 -7.54 6.23 7.69
CA GLN A 475 -6.77 7.08 8.61
C GLN A 475 -5.32 6.59 8.78
N ARG A 476 -5.09 5.27 8.80
CA ARG A 476 -3.77 4.72 9.07
C ARG A 476 -2.90 4.61 7.81
N TYR A 477 -3.48 4.17 6.68
CA TYR A 477 -2.69 3.82 5.49
C TYR A 477 -2.89 4.75 4.30
N CYS A 478 -3.91 5.62 4.34
CA CYS A 478 -4.22 6.55 3.25
C CYS A 478 -3.99 8.02 3.64
N ASP A 479 -3.17 8.28 4.68
CA ASP A 479 -2.93 9.62 5.21
C ASP A 479 -4.24 10.40 5.44
N GLY A 480 -5.23 9.71 6.04
CA GLY A 480 -6.58 10.23 6.16
C GLY A 480 -6.67 11.43 7.09
N PHE A 481 -7.08 12.57 6.57
CA PHE A 481 -7.30 13.79 7.36
C PHE A 481 -8.61 14.49 7.00
N ASN A 482 -9.13 15.27 7.94
CA ASN A 482 -10.30 16.09 7.70
C ASN A 482 -9.88 17.46 7.16
N ASN A 483 -10.23 17.75 5.90
CA ASN A 483 -9.88 18.99 5.22
C ASN A 483 -10.86 20.15 5.49
N GLY A 484 -11.78 19.99 6.45
CA GLY A 484 -12.84 20.96 6.79
C GLY A 484 -14.13 20.81 5.99
N TRP A 485 -14.10 20.07 4.86
CA TRP A 485 -15.24 19.79 4.00
C TRP A 485 -15.59 18.29 3.99
N GLY A 486 -14.71 17.44 4.58
CA GLY A 486 -14.84 16.01 4.65
C GLY A 486 -13.50 15.34 4.89
N TRP A 487 -13.53 14.02 4.90
CA TRP A 487 -12.30 13.21 5.01
C TRP A 487 -11.69 12.99 3.64
N ASP A 488 -10.38 13.27 3.55
CA ASP A 488 -9.55 12.95 2.39
C ASP A 488 -8.73 11.69 2.71
N PHE A 489 -8.74 10.71 1.80
CA PHE A 489 -8.03 9.44 1.88
C PHE A 489 -7.23 9.18 0.59
N THR A 490 -6.74 10.23 -0.04
CA THR A 490 -6.03 10.14 -1.32
C THR A 490 -4.54 9.94 -1.17
N GLY A 491 -4.00 10.15 0.04
CA GLY A 491 -2.59 9.98 0.36
C GLY A 491 -2.18 8.53 0.65
N ALA A 492 -0.97 8.35 1.15
CA ALA A 492 -0.40 7.09 1.60
C ALA A 492 0.46 7.31 2.84
N SER A 493 0.34 6.41 3.81
CA SER A 493 1.10 6.42 5.06
C SER A 493 1.28 4.99 5.58
N ASN A 494 2.31 4.74 6.40
CA ASN A 494 2.60 3.45 7.00
C ASN A 494 2.62 2.27 5.99
N THR A 495 3.17 2.49 4.80
CA THR A 495 3.18 1.52 3.70
C THR A 495 3.95 0.25 4.05
N ASP A 496 5.09 0.37 4.77
CA ASP A 496 5.89 -0.77 5.23
C ASP A 496 5.12 -1.64 6.22
N GLU A 497 4.35 -1.02 7.13
CA GLU A 497 3.48 -1.77 8.02
C GLU A 497 2.40 -2.51 7.25
N LEU A 498 1.75 -1.86 6.29
CA LEU A 498 0.73 -2.48 5.45
C LEU A 498 1.33 -3.67 4.66
N HIS A 499 2.51 -3.48 4.07
CA HIS A 499 3.23 -4.54 3.37
C HIS A 499 3.52 -5.73 4.30
N ASN A 500 4.10 -5.48 5.47
CA ASN A 500 4.40 -6.54 6.44
C ASN A 500 3.15 -7.25 6.97
N ARG A 501 2.03 -6.56 7.08
CA ARG A 501 0.75 -7.16 7.52
C ARG A 501 0.08 -8.02 6.46
N THR A 502 0.40 -7.80 5.20
CA THR A 502 -0.26 -8.49 4.08
C THR A 502 0.56 -9.65 3.52
N ARG A 503 1.86 -9.73 3.80
CA ARG A 503 2.79 -10.74 3.25
C ARG A 503 2.39 -12.20 3.50
N ASP A 504 1.63 -12.49 4.52
CA ASP A 504 1.21 -13.86 4.84
C ASP A 504 -0.02 -14.34 4.05
N PHE A 505 -0.68 -13.45 3.33
CA PHE A 505 -1.78 -13.81 2.42
C PHE A 505 -1.72 -13.07 1.07
N CYS A 506 -0.66 -12.31 0.82
CA CYS A 506 -0.39 -11.66 -0.45
C CYS A 506 1.01 -12.04 -0.92
N ILE A 507 1.10 -12.82 -2.00
CA ILE A 507 2.35 -13.13 -2.68
C ILE A 507 2.53 -12.19 -3.87
N ARG A 508 3.72 -11.61 -4.02
CA ARG A 508 4.10 -10.80 -5.18
C ARG A 508 5.53 -11.10 -5.56
N ARG A 509 5.72 -11.52 -6.79
CA ARG A 509 7.04 -11.79 -7.36
C ARG A 509 7.18 -11.05 -8.68
N LEU A 510 8.35 -10.51 -8.91
CA LEU A 510 8.67 -9.81 -10.15
C LEU A 510 9.13 -10.82 -11.21
N LYS A 511 8.82 -10.54 -12.47
CA LYS A 511 9.25 -11.37 -13.58
C LYS A 511 10.77 -11.61 -13.60
N GLN A 512 11.54 -10.55 -13.33
CA GLN A 512 12.99 -10.60 -13.32
C GLN A 512 13.55 -11.52 -12.23
N GLU A 513 12.81 -11.76 -11.16
CA GLU A 513 13.21 -12.61 -10.04
C GLU A 513 12.96 -14.09 -10.32
N VAL A 514 11.89 -14.42 -11.04
CA VAL A 514 11.43 -15.80 -11.22
C VAL A 514 11.63 -16.35 -12.63
N LEU A 515 11.78 -15.50 -13.63
CA LEU A 515 11.97 -15.85 -15.04
C LEU A 515 13.34 -15.30 -15.51
N THR A 516 14.40 -15.89 -15.01
CA THR A 516 15.79 -15.51 -15.38
C THR A 516 16.13 -15.77 -16.85
N GLU A 517 15.31 -16.54 -17.55
CA GLU A 517 15.45 -16.85 -18.98
C GLU A 517 14.71 -15.83 -19.89
N LEU A 518 13.96 -14.90 -19.32
CA LEU A 518 13.34 -13.87 -20.15
C LEU A 518 14.41 -12.90 -20.68
N PRO A 519 14.24 -12.43 -21.94
CA PRO A 519 15.15 -11.46 -22.53
C PRO A 519 15.11 -10.12 -21.78
N ASP A 520 16.12 -9.29 -21.98
CA ASP A 520 16.11 -7.93 -21.43
C ASP A 520 14.97 -7.10 -22.00
N LYS A 521 14.27 -6.36 -21.13
CA LYS A 521 13.25 -5.40 -21.55
C LYS A 521 13.82 -3.98 -21.57
N VAL A 522 13.91 -3.42 -22.77
CA VAL A 522 14.47 -2.08 -23.02
C VAL A 522 13.35 -1.11 -23.35
N ARG A 523 13.28 -0.01 -22.60
CA ARG A 523 12.35 1.11 -22.89
C ARG A 523 13.13 2.25 -23.51
N THR A 524 12.63 2.79 -24.63
CA THR A 524 13.26 3.88 -25.34
C THR A 524 12.22 4.97 -25.63
N ILE A 525 12.53 6.21 -25.27
CA ILE A 525 11.75 7.36 -25.72
C ILE A 525 12.40 7.86 -27.00
N MET A 526 11.61 7.93 -28.08
CA MET A 526 12.05 8.42 -29.36
C MET A 526 11.43 9.81 -29.60
N ASP A 527 12.29 10.82 -29.59
CA ASP A 527 11.88 12.21 -29.78
C ASP A 527 11.66 12.52 -31.26
N ILE A 528 10.47 12.97 -31.57
CA ILE A 528 10.05 13.41 -32.91
C ILE A 528 10.12 14.93 -32.97
N GLN A 529 10.85 15.43 -33.96
CA GLN A 529 10.92 16.87 -34.24
C GLN A 529 9.76 17.26 -35.15
N PRO A 530 8.75 17.99 -34.66
CA PRO A 530 7.61 18.38 -35.48
C PRO A 530 8.06 19.42 -36.55
N SER A 531 7.44 19.37 -37.72
CA SER A 531 7.60 20.39 -38.71
C SER A 531 7.07 21.75 -38.21
N ARG A 532 7.51 22.84 -38.82
CA ARG A 532 7.00 24.18 -38.48
C ARG A 532 5.47 24.28 -38.62
N LYS A 533 4.89 23.57 -39.59
CA LYS A 533 3.44 23.53 -39.81
C LYS A 533 2.72 22.84 -38.66
N GLU A 534 3.21 21.67 -38.27
CA GLU A 534 2.63 20.85 -37.19
C GLU A 534 2.75 21.58 -35.83
N LEU A 535 3.92 22.15 -35.55
CA LEU A 535 4.11 22.92 -34.32
C LEU A 535 3.20 24.16 -34.28
N LYS A 536 2.95 24.77 -35.44
CA LYS A 536 2.00 25.88 -35.54
C LYS A 536 0.57 25.41 -35.26
N GLN A 537 0.16 24.30 -35.84
CA GLN A 537 -1.18 23.74 -35.62
C GLN A 537 -1.39 23.43 -34.15
N TYR A 538 -0.41 22.79 -33.50
CA TYR A 538 -0.44 22.52 -32.05
C TYR A 538 -0.53 23.84 -31.24
N SER A 539 0.28 24.82 -31.56
CA SER A 539 0.29 26.13 -30.87
C SER A 539 -1.02 26.89 -31.06
N ASP A 540 -1.62 26.81 -32.24
CA ASP A 540 -2.90 27.47 -32.54
C ASP A 540 -4.05 26.75 -31.76
N LEU A 541 -4.03 25.42 -31.64
CA LEU A 541 -4.94 24.68 -30.81
C LEU A 541 -4.78 25.02 -29.32
N HIS A 542 -3.54 25.08 -28.83
CA HIS A 542 -3.25 25.46 -27.44
C HIS A 542 -3.77 26.87 -27.15
N ARG A 543 -3.52 27.83 -28.06
CA ARG A 543 -4.02 29.21 -27.95
C ARG A 543 -5.54 29.27 -27.92
N ALA A 544 -6.24 28.52 -28.77
CA ALA A 544 -7.69 28.51 -28.79
C ALA A 544 -8.27 28.04 -27.44
N TRP A 545 -7.66 27.02 -26.80
CA TRP A 545 -8.03 26.59 -25.46
C TRP A 545 -7.73 27.65 -24.38
N MET A 546 -6.66 28.44 -24.56
CA MET A 546 -6.34 29.53 -23.64
C MET A 546 -7.29 30.73 -23.80
N ASP A 547 -7.66 31.10 -25.04
CA ASP A 547 -8.66 32.13 -25.31
C ASP A 547 -10.04 31.74 -24.69
N GLU A 548 -10.43 30.48 -24.82
CA GLU A 548 -11.64 29.96 -24.19
C GLU A 548 -11.54 30.00 -22.65
N TYR A 549 -10.40 29.60 -22.07
CA TYR A 549 -10.15 29.72 -20.63
C TYR A 549 -10.28 31.18 -20.14
N GLU A 550 -9.67 32.15 -20.85
CA GLU A 550 -9.75 33.54 -20.50
C GLU A 550 -11.19 34.09 -20.60
N SER A 551 -11.97 33.67 -21.59
CA SER A 551 -13.38 34.02 -21.70
C SER A 551 -14.21 33.61 -20.50
N HIS A 552 -13.85 32.47 -19.88
CA HIS A 552 -14.52 31.96 -18.68
C HIS A 552 -13.99 32.59 -17.37
N GLN A 553 -12.80 33.19 -17.36
CA GLN A 553 -12.30 33.91 -16.17
C GLN A 553 -13.22 35.07 -15.76
N GLY A 554 -13.79 35.79 -16.73
CA GLY A 554 -14.74 36.89 -16.46
C GLY A 554 -16.07 36.45 -15.82
N THR A 555 -16.48 35.22 -16.03
CA THR A 555 -17.73 34.65 -15.51
C THR A 555 -17.58 33.84 -14.22
N GLY A 556 -16.35 33.51 -13.82
CA GLY A 556 -16.05 32.72 -12.64
C GLY A 556 -16.46 31.23 -12.73
N ASN A 557 -16.92 30.77 -13.89
CA ASN A 557 -17.51 29.45 -14.10
C ASN A 557 -16.80 28.69 -15.22
N LEU A 558 -15.84 27.83 -14.88
CA LEU A 558 -15.22 26.93 -15.85
C LEU A 558 -16.14 25.69 -16.01
N PRO A 559 -16.42 25.25 -17.26
CA PRO A 559 -17.16 24.01 -17.49
C PRO A 559 -16.52 22.80 -16.79
N ALA A 560 -17.34 21.92 -16.20
CA ALA A 560 -16.85 20.68 -15.61
C ALA A 560 -16.10 19.87 -16.67
N GLY A 561 -14.86 19.44 -16.37
CA GLY A 561 -14.02 18.68 -17.29
C GLY A 561 -13.24 19.51 -18.31
N PHE A 562 -13.35 20.83 -18.33
CA PHE A 562 -12.63 21.71 -19.29
C PHE A 562 -11.14 21.34 -19.39
N VAL A 563 -10.46 21.27 -18.24
CA VAL A 563 -9.02 20.97 -18.19
C VAL A 563 -8.69 19.60 -18.78
N LEU A 564 -9.48 18.58 -18.44
CA LEU A 564 -9.28 17.23 -18.96
C LEU A 564 -9.51 17.17 -20.48
N ASN A 565 -10.53 17.89 -20.98
CA ASN A 565 -10.81 18.00 -22.42
C ASN A 565 -9.66 18.68 -23.15
N MET A 566 -9.13 19.78 -22.61
CA MET A 566 -7.96 20.48 -23.16
C MET A 566 -6.74 19.53 -23.25
N LEU A 567 -6.39 18.88 -22.13
CA LEU A 567 -5.26 17.93 -22.12
C LEU A 567 -5.45 16.80 -23.12
N THR A 568 -6.67 16.26 -23.23
CA THR A 568 -7.01 15.21 -24.18
C THR A 568 -6.87 15.70 -25.62
N ALA A 569 -7.35 16.90 -25.95
CA ALA A 569 -7.24 17.48 -27.28
C ALA A 569 -5.78 17.75 -27.69
N LEU A 570 -4.97 18.28 -26.78
CA LEU A 570 -3.55 18.54 -27.04
C LEU A 570 -2.76 17.23 -27.25
N ARG A 571 -3.06 16.20 -26.46
CA ARG A 571 -2.44 14.87 -26.62
C ARG A 571 -2.86 14.20 -27.93
N HIS A 572 -4.13 14.32 -28.30
CA HIS A 572 -4.65 13.81 -29.56
C HIS A 572 -3.95 14.45 -30.76
N GLU A 573 -3.75 15.76 -30.75
CA GLU A 573 -2.98 16.48 -31.79
C GLU A 573 -1.54 15.95 -31.88
N CYS A 574 -0.88 15.74 -30.70
CA CYS A 574 0.44 15.08 -30.67
C CYS A 574 0.39 13.66 -31.29
N GLY A 575 -0.68 12.90 -31.05
CA GLY A 575 -0.89 11.58 -31.66
C GLY A 575 -0.89 11.65 -33.19
N LEU A 576 -1.62 12.60 -33.77
CA LEU A 576 -1.69 12.79 -35.22
C LEU A 576 -0.33 13.25 -35.79
N ILE A 577 0.38 14.15 -35.13
CA ILE A 577 1.74 14.58 -35.52
C ILE A 577 2.71 13.40 -35.59
N LYS A 578 2.54 12.39 -34.76
CA LYS A 578 3.42 11.19 -34.70
C LYS A 578 3.15 10.18 -35.82
N VAL A 579 2.00 10.24 -36.48
CA VAL A 579 1.62 9.24 -37.50
C VAL A 579 2.67 9.06 -38.61
N PRO A 580 3.19 10.10 -39.26
CA PRO A 580 4.20 9.92 -40.33
C PRO A 580 5.49 9.24 -39.80
N SER A 581 5.96 9.62 -38.61
CA SER A 581 7.14 9.03 -37.98
C SER A 581 6.89 7.58 -37.54
N THR A 582 5.67 7.25 -37.11
CA THR A 582 5.27 5.89 -36.81
C THR A 582 5.37 5.00 -38.06
N ILE A 583 4.87 5.49 -39.20
CA ILE A 583 4.95 4.75 -40.47
C ILE A 583 6.40 4.56 -40.93
N ALA A 584 7.22 5.61 -40.82
CA ALA A 584 8.64 5.52 -41.15
C ALA A 584 9.34 4.46 -40.26
N TYR A 585 9.09 4.49 -38.95
CA TYR A 585 9.63 3.49 -38.02
C TYR A 585 9.18 2.06 -38.37
N ILE A 586 7.89 1.84 -38.67
CA ILE A 586 7.35 0.52 -39.05
C ILE A 586 8.07 -0.01 -40.28
N LYS A 587 8.26 0.81 -41.31
CA LYS A 587 8.94 0.44 -42.54
C LYS A 587 10.38 0.06 -42.31
N GLU A 588 11.13 0.94 -41.66
CA GLU A 588 12.53 0.71 -41.32
C GLU A 588 12.72 -0.55 -40.45
N TYR A 589 11.91 -0.69 -39.40
CA TYR A 589 11.97 -1.85 -38.52
C TYR A 589 11.74 -3.17 -39.28
N ARG A 590 10.72 -3.21 -40.13
CA ARG A 590 10.42 -4.41 -40.97
C ARG A 590 11.51 -4.72 -41.95
N GLU A 591 12.09 -3.70 -42.60
CA GLU A 591 13.18 -3.84 -43.55
C GLU A 591 14.43 -4.42 -42.86
N ILE A 592 14.77 -3.91 -41.67
CA ILE A 592 15.98 -4.34 -40.93
C ILE A 592 15.79 -5.71 -40.29
N THR A 593 14.64 -5.96 -39.65
CA THR A 593 14.49 -7.14 -38.78
C THR A 593 13.70 -8.28 -39.40
N GLY A 594 12.83 -8.00 -40.36
CA GLY A 594 11.87 -8.95 -40.88
C GLY A 594 10.81 -9.42 -39.88
N LYS A 595 10.82 -8.92 -38.63
CA LYS A 595 9.94 -9.36 -37.54
C LYS A 595 8.64 -8.56 -37.50
N PRO A 596 7.50 -9.16 -37.06
CA PRO A 596 6.28 -8.42 -36.84
C PRO A 596 6.43 -7.48 -35.65
N LEU A 597 5.60 -6.43 -35.59
CA LEU A 597 5.56 -5.51 -34.46
C LEU A 597 4.14 -5.14 -34.06
N VAL A 598 3.98 -4.66 -32.80
CA VAL A 598 2.70 -4.22 -32.26
C VAL A 598 2.74 -2.71 -32.08
N VAL A 599 1.68 -2.03 -32.47
CA VAL A 599 1.53 -0.57 -32.35
C VAL A 599 0.35 -0.24 -31.47
N PHE A 600 0.58 0.48 -30.39
CA PHE A 600 -0.43 0.93 -29.46
C PHE A 600 -0.72 2.43 -29.60
N ALA A 601 -1.98 2.80 -29.55
CA ALA A 601 -2.40 4.18 -29.36
C ALA A 601 -3.68 4.27 -28.51
N HIS A 602 -3.86 5.43 -27.88
CA HIS A 602 -5.03 5.73 -27.06
C HIS A 602 -6.25 6.04 -27.93
N HIS A 603 -6.08 6.95 -28.90
CA HIS A 603 -7.16 7.35 -29.82
C HIS A 603 -7.23 6.44 -31.04
N THR A 604 -8.43 5.93 -31.33
CA THR A 604 -8.64 4.96 -32.44
C THR A 604 -8.49 5.59 -33.82
N ASP A 605 -8.69 6.88 -33.97
CA ASP A 605 -8.49 7.60 -35.24
C ASP A 605 -7.00 7.76 -35.57
N VAL A 606 -6.12 7.93 -34.59
CA VAL A 606 -4.66 7.87 -34.79
C VAL A 606 -4.25 6.50 -35.37
N LEU A 607 -4.82 5.41 -34.85
CA LEU A 607 -4.59 4.06 -35.43
C LEU A 607 -5.15 3.93 -36.85
N ARG A 608 -6.35 4.48 -37.12
CA ARG A 608 -6.96 4.46 -38.46
C ARG A 608 -6.10 5.19 -39.48
N GLU A 609 -5.54 6.34 -39.10
CA GLU A 609 -4.60 7.10 -39.95
C GLU A 609 -3.33 6.31 -40.24
N CYS A 610 -2.73 5.67 -39.23
CA CYS A 610 -1.59 4.77 -39.45
C CYS A 610 -1.93 3.64 -40.43
N VAL A 611 -3.07 2.97 -40.25
CA VAL A 611 -3.55 1.89 -41.13
C VAL A 611 -3.81 2.42 -42.56
N ALA A 612 -4.41 3.62 -42.70
CA ALA A 612 -4.69 4.20 -44.02
C ALA A 612 -3.41 4.47 -44.80
N LEU A 613 -2.38 5.05 -44.13
CA LEU A 613 -1.09 5.32 -44.76
C LEU A 613 -0.32 4.05 -45.16
N LEU A 614 -0.33 3.00 -44.33
CA LEU A 614 0.29 1.73 -44.70
C LEU A 614 -0.45 1.04 -45.86
N ARG A 615 -1.78 1.12 -45.90
CA ARG A 615 -2.56 0.57 -47.03
C ARG A 615 -2.37 1.35 -48.33
N ALA A 616 -2.03 2.62 -48.23
CA ALA A 616 -1.72 3.45 -49.38
C ALA A 616 -0.28 3.25 -49.91
N ASP A 617 0.52 2.49 -49.22
CA ASP A 617 1.89 2.14 -49.63
C ASP A 617 1.83 1.25 -50.90
N LYS A 618 2.48 1.73 -51.95
CA LYS A 618 2.50 1.01 -53.27
C LYS A 618 3.70 0.07 -53.37
N ASP A 619 4.69 0.27 -52.52
CA ASP A 619 5.96 -0.46 -52.60
C ASP A 619 5.92 -1.77 -51.81
N HIS A 620 4.99 -1.87 -50.84
CA HIS A 620 4.82 -3.06 -50.02
C HIS A 620 3.35 -3.39 -49.71
N GLN A 621 2.97 -4.65 -49.87
CA GLN A 621 1.63 -5.12 -49.47
C GLN A 621 1.63 -5.53 -48.01
N TRP A 622 1.24 -4.61 -47.13
CA TRP A 622 1.23 -4.80 -45.68
C TRP A 622 0.10 -5.73 -45.23
N ARG A 623 0.44 -6.77 -44.48
CA ARG A 623 -0.50 -7.65 -43.77
C ARG A 623 -0.81 -7.08 -42.40
N ILE A 624 -1.91 -6.38 -42.28
CA ILE A 624 -2.28 -5.61 -41.09
C ILE A 624 -3.63 -6.03 -40.53
N ALA A 625 -3.72 -6.10 -39.19
CA ALA A 625 -4.99 -6.23 -38.48
C ALA A 625 -5.04 -5.22 -37.32
N GLY A 626 -6.23 -5.10 -36.72
CA GLY A 626 -6.42 -4.24 -35.53
C GLY A 626 -7.13 -4.94 -34.40
N ILE A 627 -6.98 -4.44 -33.18
CA ILE A 627 -7.72 -4.81 -31.98
C ILE A 627 -8.24 -3.52 -31.34
N THR A 628 -9.55 -3.28 -31.44
CA THR A 628 -10.22 -2.07 -30.91
C THR A 628 -11.40 -2.44 -30.03
N GLY A 629 -11.87 -1.48 -29.21
CA GLY A 629 -12.93 -1.72 -28.24
C GLY A 629 -14.30 -2.09 -28.86
N ASP A 630 -14.58 -1.62 -30.07
CA ASP A 630 -15.79 -1.86 -30.83
C ASP A 630 -15.80 -3.23 -31.58
N MET A 631 -14.65 -3.93 -31.59
CA MET A 631 -14.51 -5.22 -32.30
C MET A 631 -15.09 -6.37 -31.46
N PRO A 632 -15.86 -7.31 -32.06
CA PRO A 632 -16.30 -8.52 -31.37
C PRO A 632 -15.14 -9.38 -30.85
N ALA A 633 -15.33 -10.02 -29.67
CA ALA A 633 -14.31 -10.82 -29.03
C ALA A 633 -13.75 -11.96 -29.91
N SER A 634 -14.61 -12.63 -30.68
CA SER A 634 -14.20 -13.67 -31.65
C SER A 634 -13.20 -13.12 -32.66
N LYS A 635 -13.51 -11.98 -33.28
CA LYS A 635 -12.66 -11.39 -34.32
C LYS A 635 -11.33 -10.88 -33.74
N ARG A 636 -11.32 -10.40 -32.46
CA ARG A 636 -10.06 -10.09 -31.77
C ARG A 636 -9.20 -11.33 -31.63
N GLN A 637 -9.79 -12.44 -31.23
CA GLN A 637 -9.09 -13.72 -31.10
C GLN A 637 -8.54 -14.22 -32.45
N ASP A 638 -9.30 -14.13 -33.52
CA ASP A 638 -8.84 -14.50 -34.88
C ASP A 638 -7.61 -13.67 -35.30
N ASN A 639 -7.61 -12.35 -34.98
CA ASN A 639 -6.50 -11.46 -35.30
C ASN A 639 -5.25 -11.78 -34.44
N VAL A 640 -5.41 -12.14 -33.16
CA VAL A 640 -4.32 -12.59 -32.30
C VAL A 640 -3.72 -13.90 -32.83
N GLU A 641 -4.55 -14.87 -33.20
CA GLU A 641 -4.09 -16.16 -33.75
C GLU A 641 -3.36 -15.97 -35.08
N ALA A 642 -3.87 -15.11 -35.96
CA ALA A 642 -3.21 -14.77 -37.22
C ALA A 642 -1.85 -14.08 -37.00
N PHE A 643 -1.75 -13.22 -35.97
CA PHE A 643 -0.50 -12.57 -35.59
C PHE A 643 0.52 -13.57 -35.04
N GLN A 644 0.11 -14.41 -34.10
CA GLN A 644 0.96 -15.44 -33.51
C GLN A 644 1.44 -16.49 -34.53
N ALA A 645 0.63 -16.74 -35.57
CA ALA A 645 1.02 -17.62 -36.70
C ALA A 645 1.97 -16.95 -37.72
N GLY A 646 2.37 -15.68 -37.50
CA GLY A 646 3.24 -14.93 -38.42
C GLY A 646 2.57 -14.44 -39.70
N ASN A 647 1.23 -14.49 -39.77
CA ASN A 647 0.45 -14.08 -40.93
C ASN A 647 0.23 -12.56 -41.02
N LEU A 648 0.68 -11.80 -40.02
CA LEU A 648 0.58 -10.34 -39.95
C LEU A 648 1.95 -9.71 -39.79
N ASP A 649 2.16 -8.56 -40.41
CA ASP A 649 3.37 -7.74 -40.29
C ASP A 649 3.24 -6.74 -39.13
N VAL A 650 2.04 -6.15 -38.96
CA VAL A 650 1.73 -5.17 -37.95
C VAL A 650 0.37 -5.44 -37.33
N LEU A 651 0.32 -5.43 -36.00
CA LEU A 651 -0.93 -5.46 -35.26
C LEU A 651 -1.15 -4.10 -34.56
N PHE A 652 -2.19 -3.39 -34.96
CA PHE A 652 -2.58 -2.12 -34.36
C PHE A 652 -3.58 -2.35 -33.23
N CYS A 653 -3.27 -1.87 -32.03
CA CYS A 653 -4.05 -2.12 -30.83
C CYS A 653 -4.46 -0.79 -30.17
N SER A 654 -5.75 -0.60 -29.88
CA SER A 654 -6.10 0.41 -28.90
C SER A 654 -5.65 -0.08 -27.53
N THR A 655 -4.96 0.76 -26.77
CA THR A 655 -4.37 0.42 -25.47
C THR A 655 -5.41 -0.16 -24.52
N THR A 656 -6.64 0.36 -24.54
CA THR A 656 -7.74 -0.10 -23.71
C THR A 656 -8.30 -1.47 -24.10
N ALA A 657 -8.26 -1.83 -25.39
CA ALA A 657 -8.84 -3.09 -25.87
C ALA A 657 -7.85 -4.26 -25.81
N ALA A 658 -6.55 -3.97 -25.91
CA ALA A 658 -5.50 -4.99 -25.99
C ALA A 658 -4.73 -5.22 -24.70
N LYS A 659 -4.95 -4.39 -23.66
CA LYS A 659 -4.26 -4.52 -22.37
C LYS A 659 -4.59 -5.82 -21.63
N GLU A 660 -5.70 -6.48 -21.92
CA GLU A 660 -6.17 -7.65 -21.19
C GLU A 660 -6.20 -8.92 -22.07
N GLY A 661 -5.74 -10.02 -21.51
CA GLY A 661 -6.03 -11.38 -21.95
C GLY A 661 -5.44 -11.89 -23.25
N ILE A 662 -4.55 -11.14 -23.93
CA ILE A 662 -3.94 -11.57 -25.20
C ILE A 662 -2.45 -11.86 -25.04
N THR A 663 -1.91 -12.73 -25.89
CA THR A 663 -0.47 -13.05 -25.97
C THR A 663 0.03 -12.67 -27.36
N LEU A 664 1.12 -11.90 -27.43
CA LEU A 664 1.66 -11.34 -28.68
C LEU A 664 3.18 -11.60 -28.79
N THR A 665 3.64 -12.76 -28.34
CA THR A 665 5.06 -13.15 -28.30
C THR A 665 5.71 -13.35 -29.65
N ALA A 666 4.94 -13.38 -30.76
CA ALA A 666 5.48 -13.35 -32.11
C ALA A 666 6.26 -12.05 -32.41
N ALA A 667 5.93 -10.96 -31.74
CA ALA A 667 6.71 -9.72 -31.78
C ALA A 667 7.69 -9.64 -30.60
N ASN A 668 8.80 -8.93 -30.79
CA ASN A 668 9.69 -8.50 -29.71
C ASN A 668 9.73 -6.97 -29.55
N THR A 669 8.95 -6.23 -30.33
CA THR A 669 8.92 -4.78 -30.28
C THR A 669 7.48 -4.28 -30.24
N VAL A 670 7.24 -3.35 -29.32
CA VAL A 670 5.99 -2.60 -29.20
C VAL A 670 6.28 -1.11 -29.38
N VAL A 671 5.41 -0.42 -30.10
CA VAL A 671 5.52 1.02 -30.33
C VAL A 671 4.29 1.70 -29.74
N PHE A 672 4.48 2.61 -28.81
CA PHE A 672 3.45 3.47 -28.26
C PHE A 672 3.44 4.81 -28.99
N VAL A 673 2.47 4.98 -29.86
CA VAL A 673 2.25 6.28 -30.54
C VAL A 673 1.78 7.31 -29.52
N GLU A 674 0.95 6.88 -28.60
CA GLU A 674 0.45 7.69 -27.48
C GLU A 674 0.66 6.94 -26.17
N ARG A 675 1.08 7.65 -25.14
CA ARG A 675 1.21 7.12 -23.78
C ARG A 675 -0.14 7.05 -23.07
N GLU A 676 -0.22 6.22 -22.05
CA GLU A 676 -1.41 6.10 -21.21
C GLU A 676 -1.31 6.93 -19.92
N TRP A 677 -2.48 7.28 -19.37
CA TRP A 677 -2.56 7.99 -18.09
C TRP A 677 -2.07 7.16 -16.88
N SER A 678 -1.94 5.86 -17.03
CA SER A 678 -1.48 4.95 -15.99
C SER A 678 -0.27 4.16 -16.48
N PRO A 679 0.89 4.26 -15.80
CA PRO A 679 2.05 3.40 -16.10
C PRO A 679 1.73 1.90 -16.07
N ALA A 680 0.83 1.49 -15.17
CA ALA A 680 0.42 0.10 -15.06
C ALA A 680 -0.26 -0.41 -16.34
N TRP A 681 -0.99 0.43 -17.07
CA TRP A 681 -1.61 0.05 -18.34
C TRP A 681 -0.58 -0.07 -19.46
N GLU A 682 0.46 0.77 -19.46
CA GLU A 682 1.58 0.63 -20.39
C GLU A 682 2.33 -0.67 -20.15
N GLU A 683 2.62 -0.98 -18.89
CA GLU A 683 3.28 -2.24 -18.50
C GLU A 683 2.45 -3.46 -18.88
N GLN A 684 1.14 -3.40 -18.70
CA GLN A 684 0.25 -4.47 -19.17
C GLN A 684 0.33 -4.68 -20.68
N ALA A 685 0.40 -3.59 -21.45
CA ALA A 685 0.51 -3.67 -22.91
C ALA A 685 1.89 -4.19 -23.34
N GLU A 686 2.99 -3.73 -22.71
CA GLU A 686 4.35 -4.26 -22.91
C GLU A 686 4.38 -5.77 -22.64
N ASP A 687 3.75 -6.20 -21.57
CA ASP A 687 3.76 -7.57 -21.08
C ASP A 687 2.92 -8.55 -21.95
N ARG A 688 2.24 -8.04 -22.99
CA ARG A 688 1.65 -8.91 -24.04
C ARG A 688 2.74 -9.51 -24.94
N VAL A 689 3.85 -8.81 -25.08
CA VAL A 689 5.03 -9.23 -25.85
C VAL A 689 6.12 -9.80 -24.92
N TYR A 690 6.35 -9.16 -23.79
CA TYR A 690 7.30 -9.58 -22.76
C TYR A 690 6.69 -10.65 -21.84
N ARG A 691 6.65 -11.88 -22.31
CA ARG A 691 5.93 -12.99 -21.65
C ARG A 691 6.62 -14.33 -21.89
N ILE A 692 6.30 -15.32 -21.07
CA ILE A 692 6.72 -16.72 -21.28
C ILE A 692 6.42 -17.13 -22.73
N GLY A 693 7.40 -17.70 -23.41
CA GLY A 693 7.33 -18.03 -24.84
C GLY A 693 7.89 -16.93 -25.75
N GLN A 694 8.50 -15.88 -25.22
CA GLN A 694 9.30 -14.94 -26.01
C GLN A 694 10.69 -15.56 -26.30
N GLU A 695 11.02 -15.73 -27.59
CA GLU A 695 12.24 -16.37 -28.07
C GLU A 695 13.33 -15.37 -28.50
N SER A 696 13.06 -14.09 -28.45
CA SER A 696 14.01 -13.05 -28.85
C SER A 696 14.97 -12.68 -27.71
N ASP A 697 16.20 -12.28 -28.02
CA ASP A 697 17.22 -11.87 -27.04
C ASP A 697 16.89 -10.59 -26.26
N SER A 698 15.99 -9.77 -26.80
CA SER A 698 15.51 -8.54 -26.15
C SER A 698 14.10 -8.17 -26.58
N VAL A 699 13.37 -7.50 -25.68
CA VAL A 699 12.07 -6.90 -25.96
C VAL A 699 12.18 -5.39 -25.87
N HIS A 700 11.71 -4.69 -26.88
CA HIS A 700 11.79 -3.24 -26.99
C HIS A 700 10.41 -2.60 -26.86
N ALA A 701 10.28 -1.64 -25.94
CA ALA A 701 9.12 -0.76 -25.84
C ALA A 701 9.55 0.65 -26.27
N VAL A 702 9.04 1.11 -27.39
CA VAL A 702 9.39 2.42 -27.98
C VAL A 702 8.24 3.38 -27.76
N TYR A 703 8.50 4.48 -27.09
CA TYR A 703 7.55 5.53 -26.78
C TYR A 703 7.84 6.76 -27.64
N LEU A 704 6.90 7.14 -28.50
CA LEU A 704 7.06 8.30 -29.37
C LEU A 704 6.67 9.59 -28.62
N SER A 705 7.53 10.61 -28.69
CA SER A 705 7.37 11.88 -28.00
C SER A 705 7.56 13.04 -28.97
N VAL A 706 6.64 13.99 -29.00
CA VAL A 706 6.78 15.20 -29.85
C VAL A 706 7.48 16.29 -29.05
N ALA A 707 8.63 16.70 -29.54
CA ALA A 707 9.43 17.77 -28.92
C ALA A 707 8.68 19.11 -28.85
N LYS A 708 8.87 19.86 -27.76
CA LYS A 708 8.26 21.18 -27.51
C LYS A 708 6.74 21.16 -27.42
N THR A 709 6.16 20.05 -26.98
CA THR A 709 4.72 19.91 -26.75
C THR A 709 4.42 19.35 -25.36
N ILE A 710 3.14 19.10 -25.08
CA ILE A 710 2.68 18.46 -23.85
C ILE A 710 3.29 17.06 -23.64
N ASP A 711 3.69 16.37 -24.72
CA ASP A 711 4.24 15.01 -24.64
C ASP A 711 5.49 14.91 -23.77
N GLU A 712 6.42 15.88 -23.87
CA GLU A 712 7.63 15.89 -23.04
C GLU A 712 7.30 15.94 -21.54
N LYS A 713 6.36 16.80 -21.17
CA LYS A 713 5.92 16.95 -19.77
C LYS A 713 5.14 15.74 -19.30
N PHE A 714 4.28 15.21 -20.18
CA PHE A 714 3.52 14.00 -19.90
C PHE A 714 4.44 12.80 -19.66
N ASN A 715 5.49 12.65 -20.46
CA ASN A 715 6.50 11.61 -20.27
C ASN A 715 7.16 11.71 -18.88
N ALA A 716 7.61 12.91 -18.48
CA ALA A 716 8.24 13.12 -17.18
C ALA A 716 7.30 12.77 -16.02
N VAL A 717 6.03 13.18 -16.11
CA VAL A 717 5.02 12.89 -15.08
C VAL A 717 4.69 11.40 -14.99
N VAL A 718 4.56 10.71 -16.13
CA VAL A 718 4.26 9.27 -16.17
C VAL A 718 5.43 8.44 -15.60
N GLU A 719 6.68 8.78 -15.97
CA GLU A 719 7.86 8.09 -15.43
C GLU A 719 8.00 8.33 -13.91
N ALA A 720 7.83 9.57 -13.44
CA ALA A 720 7.83 9.84 -12.00
C ALA A 720 6.77 9.04 -11.24
N LYS A 721 5.58 8.86 -11.84
CA LYS A 721 4.54 8.03 -11.23
C LYS A 721 4.86 6.54 -11.29
N ARG A 722 5.56 6.05 -12.32
CA ARG A 722 6.03 4.67 -12.41
C ARG A 722 6.94 4.31 -11.24
N GLU A 723 7.90 5.17 -10.91
CA GLU A 723 8.80 4.98 -9.77
C GLU A 723 8.04 4.94 -8.44
N VAL A 724 7.02 5.78 -8.28
CA VAL A 724 6.17 5.79 -7.08
C VAL A 724 5.37 4.49 -6.94
N VAL A 725 4.72 4.03 -8.02
CA VAL A 725 3.95 2.78 -7.99
C VAL A 725 4.86 1.59 -7.66
N LYS A 726 6.06 1.56 -8.23
CA LYS A 726 7.07 0.55 -7.93
C LYS A 726 7.45 0.57 -6.45
N ALA A 727 7.77 1.74 -5.89
CA ALA A 727 8.14 1.87 -4.48
C ALA A 727 7.06 1.38 -3.51
N VAL A 728 5.76 1.63 -3.80
CA VAL A 728 4.65 1.13 -2.96
C VAL A 728 4.50 -0.38 -2.99
N LEU A 729 4.62 -0.95 -4.18
CA LEU A 729 4.46 -2.39 -4.36
C LEU A 729 5.66 -3.18 -3.80
N ASP A 730 6.84 -2.56 -3.83
CA ASP A 730 8.11 -3.18 -3.42
C ASP A 730 8.54 -2.78 -1.98
N GLY A 731 7.71 -2.01 -1.23
CA GLY A 731 7.96 -1.66 0.18
C GLY A 731 8.81 -0.39 0.38
N GLY A 732 8.61 0.64 -0.41
CA GLY A 732 9.29 1.95 -0.27
C GLY A 732 8.40 3.06 0.28
N ASP A 733 9.01 4.05 0.94
CA ASP A 733 8.32 5.26 1.41
C ASP A 733 7.76 6.09 0.25
N MET A 734 6.47 6.45 0.34
CA MET A 734 5.80 7.33 -0.62
C MET A 734 5.73 8.77 -0.13
N GLU A 735 6.28 9.69 -0.89
CA GLU A 735 5.86 11.09 -0.85
C GLU A 735 4.49 11.26 -1.53
N GLU A 736 3.66 12.10 -0.94
CA GLU A 736 2.32 12.43 -1.45
C GLU A 736 2.41 13.01 -2.87
N ARG A 737 1.88 12.29 -3.87
CA ARG A 737 1.88 12.75 -5.26
C ARG A 737 0.45 12.84 -5.80
N GLU A 738 0.13 14.02 -6.28
CA GLU A 738 -1.12 14.35 -6.98
C GLU A 738 -1.31 13.45 -8.22
N GLY A 739 -2.57 13.30 -8.66
CA GLY A 739 -2.86 12.56 -9.90
C GLY A 739 -2.08 13.12 -11.11
N ILE A 740 -1.82 12.29 -12.11
CA ILE A 740 -1.01 12.68 -13.30
C ILE A 740 -1.52 13.97 -13.95
N ALA A 741 -2.84 14.17 -14.04
CA ALA A 741 -3.41 15.38 -14.63
C ALA A 741 -3.02 16.62 -13.83
N ASN A 742 -3.09 16.58 -12.49
CA ASN A 742 -2.69 17.70 -11.66
C ASN A 742 -1.19 17.97 -11.73
N ALA A 743 -0.37 16.92 -11.73
CA ALA A 743 1.08 17.03 -11.86
C ALA A 743 1.46 17.61 -13.24
N LEU A 744 0.76 17.20 -14.29
CA LEU A 744 0.96 17.74 -15.64
C LEU A 744 0.57 19.23 -15.72
N ILE A 745 -0.57 19.61 -15.15
CA ILE A 745 -1.00 21.01 -15.06
C ILE A 745 0.05 21.83 -14.30
N GLN A 746 0.53 21.34 -13.17
CA GLN A 746 1.55 22.03 -12.39
C GLN A 746 2.84 22.18 -13.19
N SER A 747 3.29 21.14 -13.88
CA SER A 747 4.45 21.20 -14.77
C SER A 747 4.27 22.24 -15.91
N MET A 748 3.05 22.36 -16.45
CA MET A 748 2.74 23.37 -17.49
C MET A 748 2.67 24.78 -16.91
N ILE A 749 2.23 24.95 -15.67
CA ILE A 749 2.29 26.26 -14.97
C ILE A 749 3.73 26.65 -14.69
N ASP A 750 4.54 25.74 -14.17
CA ASP A 750 5.94 25.98 -13.81
C ASP A 750 6.80 26.33 -15.03
N SER A 751 6.46 25.81 -16.21
CA SER A 751 7.13 26.12 -17.47
C SER A 751 6.58 27.39 -18.16
N GLY A 752 5.50 27.96 -17.66
CA GLY A 752 4.87 29.17 -18.24
C GLY A 752 3.92 28.90 -19.41
N ASP A 753 3.59 27.63 -19.71
CA ASP A 753 2.59 27.26 -20.74
C ASP A 753 1.16 27.50 -20.28
N LEU A 754 0.95 27.54 -18.97
CA LEU A 754 -0.34 27.86 -18.35
C LEU A 754 -0.16 29.00 -17.32
N PRO A 755 -1.16 29.87 -17.15
CA PRO A 755 -1.13 30.92 -16.13
C PRO A 755 -1.02 30.34 -14.69
N ALA A 756 -0.32 31.03 -13.79
CA ALA A 756 -0.11 30.63 -12.41
C ALA A 756 -1.41 30.40 -11.59
N ASN A 757 -2.53 30.94 -12.05
CA ASN A 757 -3.85 30.78 -11.45
C ASN A 757 -4.73 29.75 -12.18
N PHE A 758 -4.19 29.04 -13.16
CA PHE A 758 -4.92 28.03 -13.93
C PHE A 758 -5.50 26.95 -13.00
N GLY A 759 -6.77 26.63 -13.16
CA GLY A 759 -7.46 25.62 -12.33
C GLY A 759 -7.85 26.07 -10.91
N LYS A 760 -7.39 27.21 -10.39
CA LYS A 760 -7.78 27.73 -9.05
C LYS A 760 -9.24 28.17 -8.99
N ILE A 761 -9.87 28.40 -10.12
CA ILE A 761 -11.28 28.84 -10.23
C ILE A 761 -12.24 27.72 -9.76
N ASN A 762 -11.87 26.47 -9.92
CA ASN A 762 -12.71 25.32 -9.50
C ASN A 762 -12.80 25.08 -7.98
N LYS A 763 -11.95 25.71 -7.15
CA LYS A 763 -12.06 25.60 -5.69
C LYS A 763 -13.22 26.42 -5.08
N LYS A 764 -13.82 27.37 -5.81
CA LYS A 764 -14.93 28.21 -5.34
C LYS A 764 -16.32 27.71 -5.75
N VAL A 765 -16.45 26.72 -6.61
CA VAL A 765 -17.74 26.25 -7.17
C VAL A 765 -18.20 24.89 -6.57
N LYS A 766 -17.51 24.38 -5.54
CA LYS A 766 -18.03 23.28 -4.71
C LYS A 766 -18.36 23.75 -3.29
N ALA A 767 -18.89 24.96 -3.15
CA ALA A 767 -19.54 25.44 -1.93
C ALA A 767 -21.05 25.26 -2.03
#